data_6ca8289e161b435eb9fd124c12cf28df
#
_entry.id   6ca8289e161b435eb9fd124c12cf28df
#
_cell.length_a   1.000
_cell.length_b   1.000
_cell.length_c   1.000
_cell.angle_alpha   90.00
_cell.angle_beta   90.00
_cell.angle_gamma   90.00
#
_symmetry.space_group_name_H-M   'P 1'
#
loop_
_entity.id
_entity.type
_entity.pdbx_description
1 polymer ?
#
loop_
_entity_poly.entity_id
_entity_poly.type
_entity_poly.pdbx_seq_one_letter_code
_entity_poly.pdbx_strand_id
1 'polypeptide(L)'
;MHMHATYHKARPITYIFCITPPDNNDKSNLVNNIANQVQGHRCVRDTQHIRSLLEQQPFPVEVQIFTATESSEANTPGPIEDRAIWPTYNNITGALRAIPSRAQAGDYIYIHYSGHGTRIAPTGKPFSNRHTGDLALALLGGENGDEVSPLGGFALAGILNGMVTKGLIVTLVLDCCFAASIFRLDRSDVRFLRIDPELASAYFDQNDSAEENEDAAGSGYRDADMLPSWLVDPKGYALLAACGPQEEAEEINHKGESHGALSHFLCLSLRDSGLNRKHKNIFYRLSSKFRAHAIHQNPILYGNKDQGFFGENSFTNSRSTVLVVRNGHEFTVQAGQAHGISDGDEFILYPSSVIEQNEAFHNNMIKATAVRVGPLTSILQLDDAMAPTSQDDWVAEPQTRQALSQFPVFLDEGISLRSDWTKAFSKYGISEATGDNPNSWFRVDLVDDAYKILNRNGEEVINLPSLPRGSVTVDDVAAVLEHLSRYELVRSLSNSIVEQDFRASFDIDITRAGVHFSPESVVQVEQDASKGAMFELNLQNHSTKVLYLYILDLGPFWQVDDIYCGSYAVVPPYNPNERYMTGQFTKKFRTMVPDELRKKGIEECYDTLKVLVTSQPTSFDLLELPKIGHVLKERSPLDNERSGSGSSEQWLAFNFPLKTTLAEELKDG
;
A
#
# COMPACT_ATOMS: atom_id res chain seq x y z
N MET A 1 49.54 22.51 4.24
CA MET A 1 49.05 21.84 5.45
C MET A 1 47.57 22.14 5.56
N HIS A 2 46.72 21.36 4.83
CA HIS A 2 45.26 21.48 4.92
C HIS A 2 44.77 20.38 5.84
N MET A 3 44.29 20.78 7.02
CA MET A 3 43.55 19.88 7.91
C MET A 3 42.16 19.62 7.30
N HIS A 4 41.93 18.43 6.81
CA HIS A 4 40.58 17.92 6.57
C HIS A 4 39.95 17.58 7.93
N ALA A 5 39.05 18.43 8.40
CA ALA A 5 38.17 18.10 9.48
C ALA A 5 37.14 17.07 8.98
N THR A 6 37.36 15.80 9.28
CA THR A 6 36.35 14.75 9.13
C THR A 6 35.28 15.00 10.19
N TYR A 7 34.18 15.60 9.78
CA TYR A 7 32.96 15.59 10.57
C TYR A 7 32.45 14.13 10.68
N HIS A 8 32.72 13.49 11.81
CA HIS A 8 31.97 12.30 12.20
C HIS A 8 30.53 12.73 12.43
N LYS A 9 29.63 12.51 11.44
CA LYS A 9 28.19 12.56 11.66
C LYS A 9 27.91 11.58 12.79
N ALA A 10 27.38 12.07 13.91
CA ALA A 10 26.86 11.21 14.96
C ALA A 10 25.86 10.24 14.33
N ARG A 11 26.01 8.93 14.59
CA ARG A 11 25.06 7.94 14.09
C ARG A 11 23.70 8.19 14.77
N PRO A 12 22.58 8.17 14.04
CA PRO A 12 21.25 8.35 14.63
C PRO A 12 20.98 7.30 15.71
N ILE A 13 20.31 7.69 16.77
CA ILE A 13 19.90 6.79 17.85
C ILE A 13 18.62 6.10 17.41
N THR A 14 18.46 4.82 17.76
CA THR A 14 17.25 4.05 17.49
C THR A 14 16.47 3.85 18.79
N TYR A 15 15.20 4.28 18.78
CA TYR A 15 14.26 4.08 19.88
C TYR A 15 13.34 2.91 19.54
N ILE A 16 13.19 1.97 20.46
CA ILE A 16 12.39 0.75 20.28
C ILE A 16 11.30 0.71 21.35
N PHE A 17 10.05 0.63 20.89
CA PHE A 17 8.89 0.45 21.75
C PHE A 17 8.23 -0.88 21.43
N CYS A 18 8.17 -1.74 22.41
CA CYS A 18 7.49 -3.03 22.31
C CYS A 18 6.31 -3.06 23.27
N ILE A 19 5.13 -3.33 22.75
CA ILE A 19 3.87 -3.23 23.49
C ILE A 19 3.16 -4.57 23.40
N THR A 20 2.85 -5.17 24.56
CA THR A 20 2.19 -6.47 24.64
C THR A 20 1.15 -6.46 25.76
N PRO A 21 -0.14 -6.30 25.45
CA PRO A 21 -1.20 -6.48 26.44
C PRO A 21 -1.39 -7.97 26.78
N PRO A 22 -2.02 -8.30 27.93
CA PRO A 22 -2.34 -9.68 28.29
C PRO A 22 -3.39 -10.25 27.35
N ASP A 23 -3.30 -11.54 27.07
CA ASP A 23 -4.31 -12.29 26.34
C ASP A 23 -5.53 -12.55 27.25
N ASN A 24 -6.48 -11.63 27.27
CA ASN A 24 -7.75 -11.81 28.00
C ASN A 24 -8.75 -12.57 27.12
N ASN A 25 -8.56 -13.86 26.92
CA ASN A 25 -9.61 -14.72 26.40
C ASN A 25 -10.42 -15.35 27.53
N ASP A 26 -11.65 -14.82 27.69
CA ASP A 26 -12.82 -15.49 28.26
C ASP A 26 -12.80 -15.88 29.76
N LYS A 27 -13.28 -14.95 30.59
CA LYS A 27 -13.68 -15.28 31.96
C LYS A 27 -14.95 -16.18 32.06
N SER A 28 -15.52 -16.63 30.93
CA SER A 28 -16.80 -17.37 30.91
C SER A 28 -16.68 -18.90 30.96
N ASN A 29 -15.47 -19.49 30.81
CA ASN A 29 -15.31 -20.95 30.84
C ASN A 29 -14.27 -21.43 31.87
N LEU A 30 -14.75 -21.72 33.08
CA LEU A 30 -13.97 -22.24 34.23
C LEU A 30 -13.47 -23.67 34.06
N VAL A 31 -13.53 -24.31 32.91
CA VAL A 31 -13.28 -25.78 32.80
C VAL A 31 -12.01 -26.15 32.01
N ASN A 32 -11.32 -25.20 31.33
CA ASN A 32 -10.12 -25.54 30.53
C ASN A 32 -8.84 -24.78 30.96
N ASN A 33 -8.50 -24.92 32.24
CA ASN A 33 -7.41 -24.16 32.87
C ASN A 33 -5.98 -24.60 32.49
N ILE A 34 -5.77 -25.62 31.65
CA ILE A 34 -4.40 -26.06 31.27
C ILE A 34 -3.97 -25.47 29.91
N ALA A 35 -4.90 -25.16 29.02
CA ALA A 35 -4.60 -24.54 27.72
C ALA A 35 -4.30 -23.03 27.82
N ASN A 36 -4.90 -22.34 28.81
CA ASN A 36 -4.78 -20.87 28.96
C ASN A 36 -3.44 -20.41 29.56
N GLN A 37 -2.73 -21.26 30.32
CA GLN A 37 -1.40 -20.92 30.85
C GLN A 37 -0.30 -20.74 29.80
N VAL A 38 -0.54 -21.17 28.56
CA VAL A 38 0.43 -21.07 27.46
C VAL A 38 0.24 -19.78 26.64
N GLN A 39 -0.92 -19.13 26.71
CA GLN A 39 -1.28 -18.01 25.81
C GLN A 39 -0.67 -16.65 26.19
N GLY A 40 -0.66 -16.30 27.47
CA GLY A 40 -0.11 -15.00 27.92
C GLY A 40 1.41 -14.79 27.68
N HIS A 41 2.13 -15.83 27.31
CA HIS A 41 3.57 -15.76 27.04
C HIS A 41 3.92 -15.52 25.57
N ARG A 42 2.96 -15.59 24.64
CA ARG A 42 3.20 -15.61 23.19
C ARG A 42 3.63 -14.23 22.67
N CYS A 43 2.81 -13.23 22.92
CA CYS A 43 3.11 -11.85 22.48
C CYS A 43 4.33 -11.27 23.20
N VAL A 44 4.54 -11.58 24.49
CA VAL A 44 5.74 -11.18 25.25
C VAL A 44 7.00 -11.79 24.63
N ARG A 45 6.94 -13.03 24.15
CA ARG A 45 8.04 -13.70 23.47
C ARG A 45 8.41 -13.02 22.15
N ASP A 46 7.43 -12.67 21.34
CA ASP A 46 7.65 -11.93 20.07
C ASP A 46 8.41 -10.64 20.32
N THR A 47 7.98 -9.89 21.33
CA THR A 47 8.61 -8.65 21.80
C THR A 47 10.06 -8.88 22.23
N GLN A 48 10.33 -9.95 22.98
CA GLN A 48 11.68 -10.31 23.42
C GLN A 48 12.59 -10.71 22.25
N HIS A 49 12.07 -11.41 21.24
CA HIS A 49 12.83 -11.78 20.04
C HIS A 49 13.24 -10.57 19.23
N ILE A 50 12.31 -9.62 18.97
CA ILE A 50 12.60 -8.37 18.30
C ILE A 50 13.64 -7.55 19.09
N ARG A 51 13.44 -7.41 20.41
CA ARG A 51 14.41 -6.74 21.29
C ARG A 51 15.80 -7.33 21.13
N SER A 52 15.92 -8.66 21.30
CA SER A 52 17.22 -9.34 21.22
C SER A 52 17.91 -9.17 19.89
N LEU A 53 17.13 -9.14 18.79
CA LEU A 53 17.64 -8.88 17.45
C LEU A 53 18.21 -7.46 17.30
N LEU A 54 17.52 -6.47 17.84
CA LEU A 54 17.87 -5.06 17.69
C LEU A 54 19.00 -4.63 18.65
N GLU A 55 19.04 -5.17 19.88
CA GLU A 55 20.14 -4.92 20.83
C GLU A 55 21.49 -5.50 20.38
N GLN A 56 21.46 -6.51 19.49
CA GLN A 56 22.70 -7.10 18.94
C GLN A 56 23.33 -6.24 17.81
N GLN A 57 22.69 -5.15 17.41
CA GLN A 57 23.17 -4.34 16.32
C GLN A 57 24.33 -3.40 16.74
N PRO A 58 25.23 -3.04 15.81
CA PRO A 58 26.41 -2.23 16.10
C PRO A 58 26.13 -0.72 16.20
N PHE A 59 24.87 -0.30 16.33
CA PHE A 59 24.48 1.11 16.48
C PHE A 59 23.81 1.35 17.85
N PRO A 60 23.78 2.60 18.35
CA PRO A 60 23.15 2.92 19.63
C PRO A 60 21.65 2.61 19.60
N VAL A 61 21.14 1.88 20.58
CA VAL A 61 19.74 1.51 20.70
C VAL A 61 19.25 1.85 22.10
N GLU A 62 18.15 2.62 22.19
CA GLU A 62 17.40 2.82 23.43
C GLU A 62 16.11 1.98 23.35
N VAL A 63 15.96 1.00 24.22
CA VAL A 63 14.81 0.08 24.22
C VAL A 63 13.89 0.37 25.38
N GLN A 64 12.60 0.56 25.08
CA GLN A 64 11.53 0.64 26.08
C GLN A 64 10.49 -0.45 25.83
N ILE A 65 10.15 -1.22 26.83
CA ILE A 65 9.23 -2.36 26.73
C ILE A 65 8.05 -2.15 27.68
N PHE A 66 6.86 -2.43 27.16
CA PHE A 66 5.64 -2.48 27.93
C PHE A 66 5.02 -3.86 27.75
N THR A 67 4.94 -4.62 28.83
CA THR A 67 4.42 -6.00 28.82
C THR A 67 3.49 -6.24 29.98
N ALA A 68 2.59 -7.19 29.80
CA ALA A 68 1.69 -7.68 30.84
C ALA A 68 1.59 -9.19 30.72
N THR A 69 2.21 -9.89 31.66
CA THR A 69 2.16 -11.35 31.80
C THR A 69 1.20 -11.72 32.92
N GLU A 70 0.29 -12.62 32.64
CA GLU A 70 -0.64 -13.11 33.65
C GLU A 70 0.10 -13.88 34.75
N SER A 71 -0.28 -13.64 36.03
CA SER A 71 0.29 -14.38 37.15
C SER A 71 -0.19 -15.84 37.16
N SER A 72 0.73 -16.78 37.33
CA SER A 72 0.40 -18.20 37.53
C SER A 72 -0.22 -18.49 38.92
N GLU A 73 -0.18 -17.51 39.82
CA GLU A 73 -0.77 -17.64 41.17
C GLU A 73 -2.24 -17.21 41.14
N ALA A 74 -3.15 -18.11 41.47
CA ALA A 74 -4.61 -17.99 41.34
C ALA A 74 -5.26 -16.79 42.07
N ASN A 75 -4.52 -16.05 42.89
CA ASN A 75 -5.05 -14.93 43.69
C ASN A 75 -4.24 -13.62 43.56
N THR A 76 -3.31 -13.52 42.62
CA THR A 76 -2.55 -12.30 42.40
C THR A 76 -3.31 -11.41 41.40
N PRO A 77 -3.82 -10.22 41.81
CA PRO A 77 -4.51 -9.34 40.87
C PRO A 77 -3.51 -8.66 39.92
N GLY A 78 -3.74 -8.79 38.62
CA GLY A 78 -2.99 -8.11 37.58
C GLY A 78 -1.71 -8.79 37.10
N PRO A 79 -1.00 -8.18 36.17
CA PRO A 79 0.25 -8.66 35.62
C PRO A 79 1.37 -8.73 36.64
N ILE A 80 2.33 -9.64 36.41
CA ILE A 80 3.49 -9.83 37.31
C ILE A 80 4.52 -8.71 37.22
N GLU A 81 4.49 -7.91 36.14
CA GLU A 81 5.40 -6.79 35.90
C GLU A 81 5.09 -5.59 36.78
N ASP A 82 6.07 -4.69 36.93
CA ASP A 82 5.88 -3.41 37.58
C ASP A 82 4.84 -2.56 36.81
N ARG A 83 3.98 -1.85 37.52
CA ARG A 83 2.94 -1.00 36.93
C ARG A 83 3.50 0.06 35.98
N ALA A 84 4.72 0.52 36.15
CA ALA A 84 5.36 1.50 35.30
C ALA A 84 5.61 0.99 33.87
N ILE A 85 5.69 -0.33 33.68
CA ILE A 85 5.88 -0.95 32.36
C ILE A 85 4.63 -1.70 31.88
N TRP A 86 3.50 -1.55 32.55
CA TRP A 86 2.24 -2.08 32.03
C TRP A 86 1.85 -1.37 30.74
N PRO A 87 1.34 -2.08 29.71
CA PRO A 87 0.90 -1.51 28.44
C PRO A 87 -0.46 -0.81 28.58
N THR A 88 -0.53 0.18 29.46
CA THR A 88 -1.72 1.02 29.66
C THR A 88 -1.73 2.19 28.70
N TYR A 89 -2.91 2.77 28.45
CA TYR A 89 -3.07 3.95 27.62
C TYR A 89 -2.12 5.09 28.03
N ASN A 90 -2.06 5.39 29.33
CA ASN A 90 -1.24 6.50 29.84
C ASN A 90 0.26 6.21 29.73
N ASN A 91 0.70 5.00 30.05
CA ASN A 91 2.12 4.64 29.94
C ASN A 91 2.60 4.69 28.49
N ILE A 92 1.83 4.11 27.56
CA ILE A 92 2.17 4.06 26.15
C ILE A 92 2.14 5.47 25.53
N THR A 93 1.03 6.20 25.66
CA THR A 93 0.93 7.51 25.05
C THR A 93 1.89 8.52 25.67
N GLY A 94 2.10 8.46 26.99
CA GLY A 94 3.07 9.29 27.69
C GLY A 94 4.49 9.03 27.21
N ALA A 95 4.90 7.77 27.08
CA ALA A 95 6.21 7.39 26.57
C ALA A 95 6.43 7.81 25.12
N LEU A 96 5.45 7.57 24.24
CA LEU A 96 5.52 7.94 22.83
C LEU A 96 5.57 9.47 22.64
N ARG A 97 4.75 10.24 23.38
CA ARG A 97 4.76 11.71 23.35
C ARG A 97 6.07 12.32 23.89
N ALA A 98 6.80 11.61 24.74
CA ALA A 98 8.11 12.07 25.24
C ALA A 98 9.25 11.95 24.24
N ILE A 99 9.12 11.12 23.19
CA ILE A 99 10.17 10.87 22.19
C ILE A 99 10.65 12.18 21.50
N PRO A 100 9.76 13.03 20.94
CA PRO A 100 10.21 14.22 20.22
C PRO A 100 11.05 15.20 21.06
N SER A 101 10.91 15.19 22.39
CA SER A 101 11.73 16.02 23.27
C SER A 101 13.15 15.50 23.49
N ARG A 102 13.39 14.19 23.27
CA ARG A 102 14.68 13.51 23.50
C ARG A 102 15.41 13.22 22.19
N ALA A 103 14.68 12.88 21.14
CA ALA A 103 15.22 12.48 19.85
C ALA A 103 15.61 13.70 18.98
N GLN A 104 16.52 13.48 18.05
CA GLN A 104 16.98 14.46 17.06
C GLN A 104 16.47 14.09 15.67
N ALA A 105 16.30 15.08 14.78
CA ALA A 105 15.94 14.82 13.39
C ALA A 105 16.91 13.84 12.73
N GLY A 106 16.37 12.81 12.06
CA GLY A 106 17.12 11.70 11.49
C GLY A 106 17.27 10.49 12.40
N ASP A 107 16.85 10.55 13.67
CA ASP A 107 16.78 9.36 14.53
C ASP A 107 15.69 8.42 14.07
N TYR A 108 15.92 7.12 14.25
CA TYR A 108 14.96 6.06 13.92
C TYR A 108 14.07 5.74 15.10
N ILE A 109 12.77 5.68 14.87
CA ILE A 109 11.76 5.23 15.84
C ILE A 109 11.13 3.96 15.31
N TYR A 110 11.33 2.87 16.03
CA TYR A 110 10.70 1.58 15.74
C TYR A 110 9.70 1.24 16.83
N ILE A 111 8.44 1.11 16.45
CA ILE A 111 7.35 0.76 17.35
C ILE A 111 6.81 -0.59 16.93
N HIS A 112 6.83 -1.56 17.84
CA HIS A 112 6.31 -2.91 17.63
C HIS A 112 5.17 -3.20 18.60
N TYR A 113 4.00 -3.44 18.07
CA TYR A 113 2.85 -3.90 18.81
C TYR A 113 2.58 -5.37 18.48
N SER A 114 2.57 -6.23 19.50
CA SER A 114 2.18 -7.64 19.40
C SER A 114 1.09 -7.91 20.42
N GLY A 115 -0.15 -8.11 19.94
CA GLY A 115 -1.30 -8.22 20.83
C GLY A 115 -2.62 -8.26 20.07
N HIS A 116 -3.70 -7.87 20.75
CA HIS A 116 -5.03 -7.84 20.15
C HIS A 116 -5.37 -6.48 19.55
N GLY A 117 -5.92 -6.49 18.35
CA GLY A 117 -6.67 -5.36 17.83
C GLY A 117 -8.15 -5.43 18.24
N THR A 118 -8.84 -4.31 18.11
CA THR A 118 -10.26 -4.20 18.42
C THR A 118 -10.94 -3.13 17.57
N ARG A 119 -12.26 -3.07 17.63
CA ARG A 119 -13.08 -2.01 17.02
C ARG A 119 -13.86 -1.28 18.06
N ILE A 120 -13.93 0.02 17.89
CA ILE A 120 -14.69 0.94 18.75
C ILE A 120 -15.82 1.58 17.95
N ALA A 121 -16.77 2.19 18.65
CA ALA A 121 -17.85 2.93 18.00
C ALA A 121 -17.28 4.04 17.12
N PRO A 122 -17.92 4.34 15.97
CA PRO A 122 -17.49 5.42 15.09
C PRO A 122 -17.46 6.76 15.84
N THR A 123 -16.31 7.42 15.84
CA THR A 123 -16.11 8.68 16.55
C THR A 123 -16.70 9.90 15.84
N GLY A 124 -17.16 9.71 14.58
CA GLY A 124 -17.66 10.81 13.74
C GLY A 124 -16.57 11.74 13.18
N LYS A 125 -15.31 11.49 13.49
CA LYS A 125 -14.15 12.24 12.96
C LYS A 125 -13.90 11.89 11.46
N PRO A 126 -13.11 12.66 10.71
CA PRO A 126 -12.92 12.46 9.26
C PRO A 126 -12.50 11.05 8.83
N PHE A 127 -11.86 10.29 9.71
CA PHE A 127 -11.40 8.91 9.44
C PHE A 127 -12.37 7.83 9.91
N SER A 128 -13.45 8.23 10.58
CA SER A 128 -14.41 7.32 11.20
C SER A 128 -15.25 6.61 10.13
N ASN A 129 -15.39 5.29 10.27
CA ASN A 129 -16.18 4.49 9.36
C ASN A 129 -17.45 3.95 10.05
N ARG A 130 -18.60 4.47 9.64
CA ARG A 130 -19.91 4.09 10.22
C ARG A 130 -20.26 2.61 10.01
N HIS A 131 -19.73 2.00 8.94
CA HIS A 131 -20.08 0.62 8.56
C HIS A 131 -19.16 -0.41 9.18
N THR A 132 -17.93 -0.02 9.57
CA THR A 132 -16.93 -0.97 10.08
C THR A 132 -16.45 -0.67 11.49
N GLY A 133 -16.88 0.46 12.09
CA GLY A 133 -16.29 0.97 13.33
C GLY A 133 -14.87 1.48 13.13
N ASP A 134 -14.32 2.12 14.14
CA ASP A 134 -12.95 2.66 14.13
C ASP A 134 -11.98 1.64 14.72
N LEU A 135 -10.78 1.56 14.17
CA LEU A 135 -9.76 0.60 14.57
C LEU A 135 -9.02 1.09 15.82
N ALA A 136 -8.74 0.20 16.75
CA ALA A 136 -8.00 0.51 17.98
C ALA A 136 -7.10 -0.65 18.41
N LEU A 137 -6.02 -0.33 19.11
CA LEU A 137 -5.18 -1.29 19.80
C LEU A 137 -5.78 -1.56 21.18
N ALA A 138 -5.90 -2.84 21.56
CA ALA A 138 -6.39 -3.23 22.88
C ALA A 138 -5.25 -3.09 23.90
N LEU A 139 -5.33 -2.11 24.79
CA LEU A 139 -4.37 -1.90 25.87
C LEU A 139 -4.96 -2.31 27.23
N LEU A 140 -4.08 -2.45 28.21
CA LEU A 140 -4.47 -2.79 29.58
C LEU A 140 -5.18 -1.59 30.24
N GLY A 141 -6.28 -1.86 30.91
CA GLY A 141 -7.08 -0.89 31.68
C GLY A 141 -7.42 -1.40 33.08
N GLY A 142 -8.10 -0.55 33.85
CA GLY A 142 -8.45 -0.83 35.25
C GLY A 142 -7.26 -0.74 36.22
N GLU A 143 -7.57 -0.63 37.52
CA GLU A 143 -6.52 -0.55 38.55
C GLU A 143 -5.71 -1.86 38.68
N ASN A 144 -6.34 -2.98 38.41
CA ASN A 144 -5.74 -4.30 38.49
C ASN A 144 -5.39 -4.90 37.12
N GLY A 145 -5.53 -4.16 36.03
CA GLY A 145 -5.30 -4.69 34.69
C GLY A 145 -6.38 -5.69 34.24
N ASP A 146 -7.58 -5.57 34.74
CA ASP A 146 -8.72 -6.45 34.46
C ASP A 146 -9.72 -5.88 33.45
N GLU A 147 -9.41 -4.72 32.93
CA GLU A 147 -10.18 -4.02 31.88
C GLU A 147 -9.35 -3.82 30.62
N VAL A 148 -10.02 -3.42 29.54
CA VAL A 148 -9.37 -3.02 28.27
C VAL A 148 -9.58 -1.54 28.05
N SER A 149 -8.47 -0.82 27.83
CA SER A 149 -8.46 0.59 27.48
C SER A 149 -7.94 0.73 26.04
N PRO A 150 -8.83 0.95 25.03
CA PRO A 150 -8.41 0.99 23.64
C PRO A 150 -7.63 2.26 23.30
N LEU A 151 -6.55 2.12 22.52
CA LEU A 151 -5.87 3.25 21.87
C LEU A 151 -6.37 3.37 20.43
N GLY A 152 -7.22 4.35 20.18
CA GLY A 152 -7.77 4.60 18.84
C GLY A 152 -6.71 5.03 17.83
N GLY A 153 -6.91 4.62 16.58
CA GLY A 153 -5.97 4.90 15.51
C GLY A 153 -5.74 6.38 15.25
N PHE A 154 -6.74 7.22 15.47
CA PHE A 154 -6.60 8.68 15.33
C PHE A 154 -5.60 9.26 16.35
N ALA A 155 -5.71 8.89 17.61
CA ALA A 155 -4.80 9.35 18.67
C ALA A 155 -3.36 8.86 18.41
N LEU A 156 -3.21 7.60 17.97
CA LEU A 156 -1.91 7.05 17.59
C LEU A 156 -1.30 7.81 16.40
N ALA A 157 -2.07 8.05 15.34
CA ALA A 157 -1.60 8.81 14.18
C ALA A 157 -1.15 10.23 14.53
N GLY A 158 -1.89 10.93 15.41
CA GLY A 158 -1.50 12.25 15.90
C GLY A 158 -0.13 12.24 16.58
N ILE A 159 0.14 11.24 17.41
CA ILE A 159 1.44 11.06 18.07
C ILE A 159 2.55 10.80 17.03
N LEU A 160 2.32 9.89 16.07
CA LEU A 160 3.31 9.55 15.04
C LEU A 160 3.59 10.73 14.10
N ASN A 161 2.57 11.48 13.71
CA ASN A 161 2.74 12.70 12.89
C ASN A 161 3.58 13.76 13.61
N GLY A 162 3.44 13.90 14.92
CA GLY A 162 4.31 14.76 15.73
C GLY A 162 5.79 14.34 15.67
N MET A 163 6.08 13.03 15.62
CA MET A 163 7.43 12.51 15.42
C MET A 163 7.95 12.80 14.02
N VAL A 164 7.14 12.56 12.99
CA VAL A 164 7.48 12.84 11.58
C VAL A 164 7.75 14.33 11.37
N THR A 165 6.92 15.20 11.92
CA THR A 165 7.11 16.67 11.86
C THR A 165 8.44 17.11 12.50
N LYS A 166 8.90 16.41 13.54
CA LYS A 166 10.23 16.61 14.13
C LYS A 166 11.37 16.16 13.22
N GLY A 167 11.10 15.45 12.13
CA GLY A 167 12.08 14.86 11.21
C GLY A 167 12.60 13.49 11.66
N LEU A 168 11.85 12.77 12.50
CA LEU A 168 12.18 11.40 12.91
C LEU A 168 11.74 10.40 11.83
N ILE A 169 12.48 9.32 11.69
CA ILE A 169 12.21 8.23 10.73
C ILE A 169 11.43 7.15 11.46
N VAL A 170 10.11 7.09 11.25
CA VAL A 170 9.21 6.27 12.05
C VAL A 170 8.80 5.01 11.30
N THR A 171 8.91 3.87 11.99
CA THR A 171 8.40 2.56 11.56
C THR A 171 7.46 2.02 12.63
N LEU A 172 6.22 1.71 12.23
CA LEU A 172 5.23 1.05 13.07
C LEU A 172 4.98 -0.37 12.57
N VAL A 173 5.07 -1.35 13.45
CA VAL A 173 4.73 -2.76 13.17
C VAL A 173 3.57 -3.17 14.05
N LEU A 174 2.50 -3.68 13.43
CA LEU A 174 1.26 -4.11 14.09
C LEU A 174 1.03 -5.60 13.85
N ASP A 175 1.41 -6.44 14.81
CA ASP A 175 1.10 -7.87 14.82
C ASP A 175 -0.19 -8.12 15.61
N CYS A 176 -1.30 -7.67 15.01
CA CYS A 176 -2.65 -7.83 15.52
C CYS A 176 -3.66 -7.82 14.36
N CYS A 177 -4.89 -8.25 14.60
CA CYS A 177 -5.99 -8.10 13.66
C CYS A 177 -7.08 -7.17 14.19
N PHE A 178 -7.79 -6.54 13.28
CA PHE A 178 -8.93 -5.65 13.58
C PHE A 178 -10.28 -6.25 13.13
N ALA A 179 -10.28 -7.50 12.72
CA ALA A 179 -11.47 -8.24 12.31
C ALA A 179 -11.73 -9.40 13.27
N ALA A 180 -12.98 -9.51 13.74
CA ALA A 180 -13.48 -10.77 14.25
C ALA A 180 -13.89 -11.61 13.04
N SER A 181 -13.28 -12.77 12.83
CA SER A 181 -13.76 -13.69 11.81
C SER A 181 -15.19 -14.13 12.14
N ILE A 182 -16.06 -13.95 11.18
CA ILE A 182 -17.46 -14.33 11.26
C ILE A 182 -17.63 -15.85 11.16
N PHE A 183 -16.65 -16.51 10.55
CA PHE A 183 -16.77 -17.90 10.14
C PHE A 183 -16.26 -18.89 11.20
N ARG A 184 -15.53 -18.43 12.23
CA ARG A 184 -14.92 -19.33 13.22
C ARG A 184 -14.85 -18.71 14.61
N LEU A 185 -15.97 -18.63 15.30
CA LEU A 185 -16.10 -18.15 16.69
C LEU A 185 -15.26 -18.92 17.72
N ASP A 186 -14.70 -20.08 17.35
CA ASP A 186 -13.98 -20.99 18.27
C ASP A 186 -12.45 -21.03 18.05
N ARG A 187 -11.88 -20.07 17.26
CA ARG A 187 -10.42 -20.04 17.04
C ARG A 187 -9.70 -19.24 18.13
N SER A 188 -8.94 -19.93 18.96
CA SER A 188 -8.06 -19.34 19.98
C SER A 188 -6.73 -18.77 19.44
N ASP A 189 -6.50 -18.88 18.12
CA ASP A 189 -5.27 -18.51 17.42
C ASP A 189 -5.38 -17.16 16.66
N VAL A 190 -6.45 -16.41 16.88
CA VAL A 190 -6.71 -15.11 16.22
C VAL A 190 -6.47 -13.96 17.20
N ARG A 191 -5.72 -12.95 16.79
CA ARG A 191 -5.32 -11.79 17.61
C ARG A 191 -6.34 -10.65 17.59
N PHE A 192 -7.61 -10.96 17.87
CA PHE A 192 -8.70 -10.00 17.97
C PHE A 192 -9.41 -10.10 19.32
N LEU A 193 -9.70 -8.95 19.91
CA LEU A 193 -10.49 -8.85 21.13
C LEU A 193 -11.81 -8.11 20.87
N ARG A 194 -12.93 -8.78 21.16
CA ARG A 194 -14.25 -8.16 21.09
C ARG A 194 -14.50 -7.37 22.38
N ILE A 195 -14.66 -6.06 22.26
CA ILE A 195 -15.14 -5.19 23.35
C ILE A 195 -16.50 -4.63 22.98
N ASP A 196 -17.32 -4.33 24.02
CA ASP A 196 -18.55 -3.59 23.79
C ASP A 196 -18.20 -2.17 23.29
N PRO A 197 -18.59 -1.80 22.07
CA PRO A 197 -18.22 -0.53 21.48
C PRO A 197 -18.75 0.70 22.26
N GLU A 198 -19.82 0.53 23.01
CA GLU A 198 -20.42 1.63 23.82
C GLU A 198 -19.59 1.86 25.09
N LEU A 199 -19.07 0.81 25.71
CA LEU A 199 -18.13 0.93 26.83
C LEU A 199 -16.80 1.54 26.39
N ALA A 200 -16.31 1.19 25.20
CA ALA A 200 -15.09 1.74 24.66
C ALA A 200 -15.20 3.26 24.37
N SER A 201 -16.35 3.75 23.92
CA SER A 201 -16.54 5.18 23.61
C SER A 201 -16.48 6.08 24.86
N ALA A 202 -16.86 5.58 26.04
CA ALA A 202 -16.78 6.34 27.30
C ALA A 202 -15.35 6.72 27.68
N TYR A 203 -14.33 6.00 27.22
CA TYR A 203 -12.92 6.33 27.46
C TYR A 203 -12.39 7.45 26.53
N PHE A 204 -13.02 7.69 25.37
CA PHE A 204 -12.56 8.69 24.39
C PHE A 204 -12.96 10.12 24.73
N ASP A 205 -14.15 10.33 25.31
CA ASP A 205 -14.65 11.68 25.66
C ASP A 205 -13.82 12.39 26.73
N GLN A 206 -13.04 11.64 27.52
CA GLN A 206 -12.24 12.21 28.61
C GLN A 206 -10.80 12.60 28.20
N ASN A 207 -10.24 12.03 27.15
CA ASN A 207 -8.80 12.17 26.84
C ASN A 207 -8.47 12.82 25.50
N ASP A 208 -9.43 13.01 24.59
CA ASP A 208 -9.19 13.46 23.22
C ASP A 208 -9.52 14.95 22.97
N SER A 209 -9.62 15.79 24.03
CA SER A 209 -9.78 17.25 23.91
C SER A 209 -8.49 17.99 23.52
N ALA A 210 -7.42 17.28 23.14
CA ALA A 210 -6.17 17.90 22.72
C ALA A 210 -6.19 18.21 21.21
N GLU A 211 -6.39 19.51 20.95
CA GLU A 211 -6.00 20.27 19.76
C GLU A 211 -6.35 19.67 18.39
N GLU A 212 -7.51 20.07 17.91
CA GLU A 212 -7.87 20.04 16.49
C GLU A 212 -6.93 20.98 15.72
N ASN A 213 -5.78 20.50 15.27
CA ASN A 213 -5.06 21.14 14.18
C ASN A 213 -5.75 20.71 12.88
N GLU A 214 -6.72 21.47 12.44
CA GLU A 214 -7.34 21.37 11.11
C GLU A 214 -6.33 21.61 9.96
N ASP A 215 -5.14 22.13 10.26
CA ASP A 215 -4.10 22.53 9.30
C ASP A 215 -3.17 21.38 8.84
N ALA A 216 -3.47 20.12 9.14
CA ALA A 216 -2.74 18.97 8.58
C ALA A 216 -3.12 18.64 7.12
N ALA A 217 -3.58 19.62 6.35
CA ALA A 217 -3.63 19.56 4.91
C ALA A 217 -2.21 19.77 4.37
N GLY A 218 -1.40 18.70 4.41
CA GLY A 218 -0.07 18.71 3.81
C GLY A 218 -0.14 18.99 2.32
N SER A 219 0.73 19.85 1.86
CA SER A 219 0.92 20.35 0.49
C SER A 219 1.45 19.28 -0.47
N GLY A 220 0.65 18.30 -0.78
CA GLY A 220 0.88 17.35 -1.86
C GLY A 220 -0.47 17.03 -2.46
N TYR A 221 -0.97 17.92 -3.32
CA TYR A 221 -2.28 17.76 -3.93
C TYR A 221 -2.23 16.67 -4.99
N ARG A 222 -2.89 15.56 -4.72
CA ARG A 222 -3.37 14.62 -5.74
C ARG A 222 -4.67 15.18 -6.33
N ASP A 223 -4.92 14.91 -7.58
CA ASP A 223 -6.09 15.44 -8.28
C ASP A 223 -7.41 14.86 -7.73
N ALA A 224 -7.41 13.57 -7.36
CA ALA A 224 -8.42 12.97 -6.51
C ALA A 224 -7.77 12.42 -5.22
N ASP A 225 -8.27 12.80 -4.06
CA ASP A 225 -7.67 12.41 -2.78
C ASP A 225 -8.73 11.76 -1.87
N MET A 226 -8.35 10.63 -1.29
CA MET A 226 -9.14 9.97 -0.26
C MET A 226 -9.01 10.75 1.03
N LEU A 227 -10.11 10.90 1.78
CA LEU A 227 -10.00 11.45 3.13
C LEU A 227 -8.99 10.63 3.94
N PRO A 228 -8.06 11.29 4.67
CA PRO A 228 -6.95 10.63 5.33
C PRO A 228 -7.36 9.43 6.18
N SER A 229 -6.55 8.39 6.18
CA SER A 229 -6.72 7.20 7.04
C SER A 229 -5.39 6.90 7.71
N TRP A 230 -5.38 6.76 9.04
CA TRP A 230 -4.15 6.52 9.78
C TRP A 230 -3.47 5.19 9.44
N LEU A 231 -4.25 4.21 9.00
CA LEU A 231 -3.74 2.89 8.63
C LEU A 231 -3.38 2.83 7.14
N VAL A 232 -4.28 3.28 6.27
CA VAL A 232 -4.13 3.10 4.82
C VAL A 232 -3.21 4.13 4.18
N ASP A 233 -3.22 5.36 4.65
CA ASP A 233 -2.37 6.46 4.17
C ASP A 233 -1.60 7.12 5.33
N PRO A 234 -0.65 6.42 5.95
CA PRO A 234 0.19 7.00 6.99
C PRO A 234 1.14 8.05 6.40
N LYS A 235 1.01 9.30 6.85
CA LYS A 235 1.79 10.42 6.30
C LYS A 235 3.21 10.44 6.86
N GLY A 236 4.21 10.12 6.03
CA GLY A 236 5.62 10.30 6.33
C GLY A 236 6.25 9.19 7.18
N TYR A 237 5.53 8.12 7.51
CA TYR A 237 6.08 6.95 8.19
C TYR A 237 5.75 5.66 7.45
N ALA A 238 6.45 4.57 7.77
CA ALA A 238 6.16 3.24 7.26
C ALA A 238 5.36 2.44 8.32
N LEU A 239 4.33 1.73 7.88
CA LEU A 239 3.52 0.88 8.73
C LEU A 239 3.43 -0.53 8.13
N LEU A 240 3.90 -1.52 8.88
CA LEU A 240 3.80 -2.94 8.53
C LEU A 240 2.72 -3.59 9.41
N ALA A 241 1.62 -3.99 8.81
CA ALA A 241 0.52 -4.67 9.49
C ALA A 241 0.51 -6.17 9.20
N ALA A 242 0.07 -6.96 10.17
CA ALA A 242 -0.06 -8.40 10.01
C ALA A 242 -1.05 -8.81 8.92
N CYS A 243 -2.11 -8.02 8.76
CA CYS A 243 -3.17 -8.26 7.78
C CYS A 243 -3.95 -6.97 7.52
N GLY A 244 -4.85 -7.01 6.55
CA GLY A 244 -5.78 -5.92 6.26
C GLY A 244 -6.79 -5.66 7.38
N PRO A 245 -7.49 -4.50 7.37
CA PRO A 245 -8.42 -4.11 8.43
C PRO A 245 -9.63 -5.04 8.62
N GLN A 246 -9.89 -5.92 7.66
CA GLN A 246 -11.00 -6.89 7.67
C GLN A 246 -10.49 -8.34 7.55
N GLU A 247 -9.19 -8.54 7.71
CA GLU A 247 -8.54 -9.85 7.66
C GLU A 247 -8.06 -10.26 9.05
N GLU A 248 -7.71 -11.55 9.20
CA GLU A 248 -7.25 -12.14 10.46
C GLU A 248 -5.72 -12.22 10.51
N ALA A 249 -5.15 -11.90 11.67
CA ALA A 249 -3.76 -12.22 11.99
C ALA A 249 -3.71 -13.55 12.76
N GLU A 250 -2.92 -14.47 12.24
CA GLU A 250 -2.79 -15.83 12.77
C GLU A 250 -1.57 -15.98 13.66
N GLU A 251 -1.65 -16.93 14.58
CA GLU A 251 -0.50 -17.44 15.32
C GLU A 251 0.02 -18.73 14.67
N ILE A 252 1.33 -18.87 14.69
CA ILE A 252 2.02 -20.06 14.19
C ILE A 252 2.72 -20.79 15.32
N ASN A 253 2.82 -22.12 15.21
CA ASN A 253 3.63 -22.94 16.09
C ASN A 253 4.97 -23.24 15.42
N HIS A 254 6.07 -22.79 16.02
CA HIS A 254 7.41 -23.10 15.57
C HIS A 254 8.19 -23.78 16.72
N LYS A 255 8.61 -25.02 16.50
CA LYS A 255 9.36 -25.84 17.50
C LYS A 255 8.67 -25.98 18.86
N GLY A 256 7.33 -26.03 18.86
CA GLY A 256 6.54 -26.14 20.10
C GLY A 256 6.25 -24.82 20.79
N GLU A 257 6.66 -23.71 20.21
CA GLU A 257 6.37 -22.35 20.69
C GLU A 257 5.44 -21.62 19.73
N SER A 258 4.42 -20.95 20.28
CA SER A 258 3.50 -20.11 19.48
C SER A 258 4.04 -18.69 19.36
N HIS A 259 3.89 -18.12 18.18
CA HIS A 259 4.32 -16.78 17.80
C HIS A 259 3.26 -16.12 16.92
N GLY A 260 3.18 -14.79 16.92
CA GLY A 260 2.52 -14.08 15.85
C GLY A 260 3.25 -14.30 14.53
N ALA A 261 2.50 -14.62 13.49
CA ALA A 261 3.10 -14.94 12.20
C ALA A 261 3.95 -13.78 11.67
N LEU A 262 3.45 -12.53 11.78
CA LEU A 262 4.20 -11.35 11.35
C LEU A 262 5.50 -11.19 12.13
N SER A 263 5.46 -11.19 13.46
CA SER A 263 6.64 -11.01 14.32
C SER A 263 7.70 -12.08 14.06
N HIS A 264 7.28 -13.34 13.92
CA HIS A 264 8.18 -14.45 13.65
C HIS A 264 8.90 -14.32 12.32
N PHE A 265 8.14 -14.13 11.21
CA PHE A 265 8.74 -14.04 9.87
C PHE A 265 9.49 -12.73 9.65
N LEU A 266 9.10 -11.64 10.31
CA LEU A 266 9.86 -10.41 10.32
C LEU A 266 11.23 -10.61 10.96
N CYS A 267 11.30 -11.24 12.14
CA CYS A 267 12.58 -11.59 12.78
C CYS A 267 13.47 -12.42 11.87
N LEU A 268 12.92 -13.45 11.20
CA LEU A 268 13.68 -14.26 10.25
C LEU A 268 14.17 -13.43 9.07
N SER A 269 13.31 -12.60 8.48
CA SER A 269 13.66 -11.76 7.33
C SER A 269 14.78 -10.77 7.68
N LEU A 270 14.72 -10.14 8.86
CA LEU A 270 15.74 -9.20 9.33
C LEU A 270 17.07 -9.88 9.65
N ARG A 271 17.05 -11.12 10.18
CA ARG A 271 18.28 -11.92 10.39
C ARG A 271 18.95 -12.29 9.08
N ASP A 272 18.16 -12.71 8.09
CA ASP A 272 18.67 -13.19 6.79
C ASP A 272 19.22 -12.04 5.93
N SER A 273 18.57 -10.87 5.94
CA SER A 273 18.89 -9.74 5.05
C SER A 273 19.68 -8.61 5.69
N GLY A 274 19.76 -8.58 7.03
CA GLY A 274 20.24 -7.43 7.78
C GLY A 274 19.21 -6.30 7.86
N LEU A 275 19.54 -5.25 8.62
CA LEU A 275 18.63 -4.15 8.94
C LEU A 275 18.76 -2.94 8.01
N ASN A 276 19.87 -2.84 7.27
CA ASN A 276 20.12 -1.72 6.34
C ASN A 276 19.47 -2.03 4.98
N ARG A 277 18.13 -2.03 4.95
CA ARG A 277 17.31 -2.36 3.79
C ARG A 277 16.09 -1.44 3.74
N LYS A 278 15.52 -1.25 2.56
CA LYS A 278 14.21 -0.61 2.40
C LYS A 278 13.11 -1.49 2.99
N HIS A 279 12.05 -0.86 3.52
CA HIS A 279 10.90 -1.58 4.04
C HIS A 279 10.31 -2.55 3.01
N LYS A 280 10.19 -2.14 1.75
CA LYS A 280 9.67 -2.99 0.67
C LYS A 280 10.48 -4.27 0.45
N ASN A 281 11.81 -4.21 0.57
CA ASN A 281 12.65 -5.40 0.35
C ASN A 281 12.54 -6.40 1.52
N ILE A 282 12.39 -5.87 2.76
CA ILE A 282 12.06 -6.70 3.91
C ILE A 282 10.67 -7.31 3.75
N PHE A 283 9.73 -6.52 3.26
CA PHE A 283 8.35 -6.94 3.01
C PHE A 283 8.25 -8.05 1.95
N TYR A 284 9.04 -8.01 0.87
CA TYR A 284 9.08 -9.08 -0.12
C TYR A 284 9.53 -10.41 0.48
N ARG A 285 10.61 -10.40 1.26
CA ARG A 285 11.07 -11.59 1.97
C ARG A 285 10.05 -12.11 2.97
N LEU A 286 9.42 -11.19 3.68
CA LEU A 286 8.35 -11.50 4.61
C LEU A 286 7.20 -12.21 3.88
N SER A 287 6.69 -11.63 2.80
CA SER A 287 5.59 -12.18 1.99
C SER A 287 5.93 -13.54 1.39
N SER A 288 7.17 -13.74 0.93
CA SER A 288 7.64 -15.05 0.47
C SER A 288 7.62 -16.11 1.59
N LYS A 289 8.05 -15.75 2.82
CA LYS A 289 8.02 -16.67 3.97
C LYS A 289 6.58 -17.05 4.35
N PHE A 290 5.64 -16.11 4.34
CA PHE A 290 4.23 -16.42 4.58
C PHE A 290 3.70 -17.46 3.60
N ARG A 291 4.00 -17.32 2.31
CA ARG A 291 3.58 -18.28 1.28
C ARG A 291 4.26 -19.63 1.41
N ALA A 292 5.57 -19.64 1.63
CA ALA A 292 6.34 -20.89 1.79
C ALA A 292 5.79 -21.75 2.93
N HIS A 293 5.15 -21.14 3.93
CA HIS A 293 4.55 -21.82 5.07
C HIS A 293 3.03 -22.00 4.97
N ALA A 294 2.43 -21.68 3.81
CA ALA A 294 0.99 -21.77 3.54
C ALA A 294 0.12 -21.06 4.60
N ILE A 295 0.59 -19.90 5.07
CA ILE A 295 -0.16 -19.05 6.01
C ILE A 295 -1.21 -18.26 5.23
N HIS A 296 -2.47 -18.36 5.63
CA HIS A 296 -3.61 -17.68 4.99
C HIS A 296 -3.79 -16.22 5.47
N GLN A 297 -2.70 -15.53 5.65
CA GLN A 297 -2.65 -14.16 6.12
C GLN A 297 -1.84 -13.33 5.13
N ASN A 298 -2.32 -12.12 4.84
CA ASN A 298 -1.67 -11.20 3.91
C ASN A 298 -1.11 -9.99 4.66
N PRO A 299 0.19 -9.99 4.99
CA PRO A 299 0.82 -8.81 5.60
C PRO A 299 0.74 -7.62 4.63
N ILE A 300 0.64 -6.42 5.18
CA ILE A 300 0.49 -5.19 4.39
C ILE A 300 1.53 -4.17 4.81
N LEU A 301 2.17 -3.55 3.84
CA LEU A 301 3.06 -2.42 4.02
C LEU A 301 2.38 -1.13 3.52
N TYR A 302 2.12 -0.21 4.44
CA TYR A 302 1.50 1.08 4.15
C TYR A 302 2.52 2.23 4.28
N GLY A 303 2.23 3.34 3.63
CA GLY A 303 2.97 4.59 3.77
C GLY A 303 4.31 4.59 3.04
N ASN A 304 5.38 5.08 3.68
CA ASN A 304 6.67 5.29 3.04
C ASN A 304 7.46 3.99 2.86
N LYS A 305 7.18 3.26 1.79
CA LYS A 305 7.76 1.94 1.46
C LYS A 305 9.24 2.00 1.12
N ASP A 306 9.70 3.12 0.55
CA ASP A 306 11.09 3.34 0.15
C ASP A 306 11.98 3.82 1.30
N GLN A 307 11.40 4.10 2.46
CA GLN A 307 12.16 4.41 3.68
C GLN A 307 13.06 3.24 4.06
N GLY A 308 14.29 3.54 4.48
CA GLY A 308 15.17 2.53 5.10
C GLY A 308 14.58 2.03 6.41
N PHE A 309 14.66 0.71 6.64
CA PHE A 309 14.21 0.13 7.91
C PHE A 309 15.09 0.63 9.07
N PHE A 310 16.41 0.49 8.91
CA PHE A 310 17.46 1.18 9.66
C PHE A 310 18.64 1.40 8.71
N GLY A 311 19.40 2.48 8.87
CA GLY A 311 20.58 2.77 8.06
C GLY A 311 20.43 3.98 7.14
N GLU A 312 21.31 4.15 6.17
CA GLU A 312 21.31 5.32 5.29
C GLU A 312 20.12 5.33 4.32
N ASN A 313 19.42 6.46 4.22
CA ASN A 313 18.29 6.67 3.32
C ASN A 313 18.70 6.96 1.86
N SER A 314 19.97 6.84 1.50
CA SER A 314 20.47 7.10 0.15
C SER A 314 20.33 5.88 -0.76
N PHE A 315 19.11 5.41 -0.98
CA PHE A 315 18.85 4.38 -1.98
C PHE A 315 18.58 5.04 -3.32
N THR A 316 19.51 4.89 -4.25
CA THR A 316 19.34 5.32 -5.64
C THR A 316 18.51 4.29 -6.39
N ASN A 317 17.49 4.78 -7.11
CA ASN A 317 16.67 4.08 -8.11
C ASN A 317 15.89 2.84 -7.63
N SER A 318 14.61 3.06 -7.52
CA SER A 318 13.58 2.03 -7.36
C SER A 318 13.18 1.50 -8.75
N ARG A 319 13.31 0.19 -8.99
CA ARG A 319 12.83 -0.46 -10.23
C ARG A 319 11.45 -1.05 -9.97
N SER A 320 10.57 -1.00 -10.97
CA SER A 320 9.27 -1.70 -10.91
C SER A 320 9.52 -3.21 -11.02
N THR A 321 9.44 -3.90 -9.89
CA THR A 321 9.66 -5.34 -9.81
C THR A 321 8.42 -6.05 -9.29
N VAL A 322 8.23 -7.29 -9.70
CA VAL A 322 7.09 -8.14 -9.31
C VAL A 322 7.63 -9.40 -8.66
N LEU A 323 7.01 -9.85 -7.58
CA LEU A 323 7.41 -11.07 -6.88
C LEU A 323 7.23 -12.29 -7.78
N VAL A 324 8.19 -13.18 -7.72
CA VAL A 324 8.14 -14.47 -8.40
C VAL A 324 8.10 -15.57 -7.34
N VAL A 325 7.05 -16.36 -7.39
CA VAL A 325 6.90 -17.55 -6.55
C VAL A 325 7.43 -18.75 -7.33
N ARG A 326 8.32 -19.50 -6.70
CA ARG A 326 8.85 -20.74 -7.26
C ARG A 326 8.18 -21.95 -6.63
N ASN A 327 7.48 -22.73 -7.44
CA ASN A 327 6.91 -24.01 -7.05
C ASN A 327 7.61 -25.15 -7.80
N GLY A 328 8.65 -25.75 -7.19
CA GLY A 328 9.48 -26.75 -7.84
C GLY A 328 10.25 -26.19 -9.02
N HIS A 329 9.82 -26.51 -10.26
CA HIS A 329 10.39 -25.99 -11.50
C HIS A 329 9.58 -24.88 -12.15
N GLU A 330 8.39 -24.56 -11.63
CA GLU A 330 7.52 -23.53 -12.15
C GLU A 330 7.81 -22.18 -11.46
N PHE A 331 7.95 -21.14 -12.27
CA PHE A 331 8.10 -19.75 -11.83
C PHE A 331 6.82 -19.01 -12.15
N THR A 332 6.13 -18.53 -11.12
CA THR A 332 4.89 -17.78 -11.25
C THR A 332 5.11 -16.33 -10.82
N VAL A 333 5.01 -15.40 -11.79
CA VAL A 333 5.01 -13.97 -11.49
C VAL A 333 3.63 -13.56 -10.97
N GLN A 334 3.61 -12.71 -9.96
CA GLN A 334 2.38 -12.24 -9.32
C GLN A 334 1.74 -11.06 -10.07
N ALA A 335 1.70 -11.18 -11.37
CA ALA A 335 1.04 -10.24 -12.27
C ALA A 335 0.41 -11.02 -13.43
N GLY A 336 -0.78 -10.63 -13.84
CA GLY A 336 -1.54 -11.25 -14.91
C GLY A 336 -2.25 -10.22 -15.78
N GLN A 337 -3.35 -10.61 -16.41
CA GLN A 337 -4.15 -9.76 -17.30
C GLN A 337 -4.59 -8.45 -16.63
N ALA A 338 -5.00 -8.51 -15.36
CA ALA A 338 -5.39 -7.33 -14.59
C ALA A 338 -4.28 -6.28 -14.43
N HIS A 339 -3.02 -6.69 -14.60
CA HIS A 339 -1.82 -5.85 -14.51
C HIS A 339 -1.29 -5.42 -15.90
N GLY A 340 -2.06 -5.72 -16.96
CA GLY A 340 -1.65 -5.43 -18.34
C GLY A 340 -0.58 -6.37 -18.90
N ILE A 341 -0.38 -7.55 -18.28
CA ILE A 341 0.53 -8.59 -18.79
C ILE A 341 -0.15 -9.36 -19.91
N SER A 342 0.61 -9.68 -20.94
CA SER A 342 0.21 -10.45 -22.12
C SER A 342 1.14 -11.64 -22.36
N ASP A 343 0.64 -12.66 -23.04
CA ASP A 343 1.49 -13.76 -23.50
C ASP A 343 2.65 -13.23 -24.36
N GLY A 344 3.84 -13.70 -24.10
CA GLY A 344 5.06 -13.26 -24.77
C GLY A 344 5.75 -12.05 -24.13
N ASP A 345 5.22 -11.46 -23.05
CA ASP A 345 5.93 -10.45 -22.31
C ASP A 345 7.21 -11.00 -21.68
N GLU A 346 8.29 -10.25 -21.85
CA GLU A 346 9.63 -10.62 -21.37
C GLU A 346 9.89 -9.97 -20.01
N PHE A 347 10.58 -10.73 -19.17
CA PHE A 347 10.99 -10.32 -17.82
C PHE A 347 12.47 -10.61 -17.59
N ILE A 348 13.09 -9.81 -16.73
CA ILE A 348 14.37 -10.15 -16.12
C ILE A 348 14.12 -10.53 -14.68
N LEU A 349 14.52 -11.74 -14.30
CA LEU A 349 14.46 -12.27 -12.95
C LEU A 349 15.79 -12.12 -12.25
N TYR A 350 15.76 -11.73 -10.99
CA TYR A 350 16.94 -11.69 -10.14
C TYR A 350 16.57 -11.91 -8.66
N PRO A 351 17.54 -12.38 -7.84
CA PRO A 351 17.29 -12.51 -6.40
C PRO A 351 16.98 -11.15 -5.75
N SER A 352 16.02 -11.12 -4.87
CA SER A 352 15.65 -9.88 -4.16
C SER A 352 16.82 -9.27 -3.38
N SER A 353 17.81 -10.08 -2.99
CA SER A 353 19.04 -9.66 -2.32
C SER A 353 19.95 -8.78 -3.18
N VAL A 354 19.82 -8.84 -4.52
CA VAL A 354 20.68 -8.13 -5.47
C VAL A 354 20.18 -6.72 -5.78
N ILE A 355 18.93 -6.40 -5.47
CA ILE A 355 18.31 -5.10 -5.80
C ILE A 355 19.10 -3.89 -5.25
N GLU A 356 19.79 -4.06 -4.13
CA GLU A 356 20.49 -2.99 -3.42
C GLU A 356 21.99 -2.92 -3.65
N GLN A 357 22.57 -3.91 -4.32
CA GLN A 357 24.01 -3.99 -4.60
C GLN A 357 24.29 -3.53 -6.03
N ASN A 358 24.60 -2.25 -6.21
CA ASN A 358 24.81 -1.62 -7.54
C ASN A 358 25.88 -2.26 -8.44
N GLU A 359 26.75 -3.13 -7.95
CA GLU A 359 27.91 -3.63 -8.70
C GLU A 359 27.82 -5.07 -9.22
N ALA A 360 26.87 -5.86 -8.73
CA ALA A 360 26.77 -7.30 -9.05
C ALA A 360 25.62 -7.67 -10.01
N PHE A 361 24.94 -6.71 -10.62
CA PHE A 361 23.70 -6.93 -11.38
C PHE A 361 23.85 -7.89 -12.57
N HIS A 362 25.01 -7.94 -13.23
CA HIS A 362 25.13 -8.58 -14.54
C HIS A 362 25.27 -10.11 -14.50
N ASN A 363 25.65 -10.70 -13.38
CA ASN A 363 25.99 -12.13 -13.33
C ASN A 363 24.86 -13.06 -12.83
N ASN A 364 23.76 -12.52 -12.31
CA ASN A 364 22.67 -13.34 -11.72
C ASN A 364 21.29 -13.03 -12.33
N MET A 365 21.25 -12.40 -13.50
CA MET A 365 20.00 -12.06 -14.19
C MET A 365 19.57 -13.22 -15.10
N ILE A 366 18.32 -13.62 -14.97
CA ILE A 366 17.72 -14.67 -15.80
C ILE A 366 16.61 -14.03 -16.63
N LYS A 367 16.67 -14.23 -17.95
CA LYS A 367 15.55 -13.85 -18.80
C LYS A 367 14.44 -14.88 -18.74
N ALA A 368 13.21 -14.41 -18.77
CA ALA A 368 12.03 -15.25 -18.77
C ALA A 368 10.92 -14.62 -19.60
N THR A 369 10.05 -15.46 -20.14
CA THR A 369 8.92 -15.05 -20.97
C THR A 369 7.62 -15.56 -20.36
N ALA A 370 6.58 -14.71 -20.31
CA ALA A 370 5.24 -15.11 -19.90
C ALA A 370 4.63 -16.04 -20.95
N VAL A 371 4.42 -17.30 -20.58
CA VAL A 371 3.90 -18.33 -21.51
C VAL A 371 2.46 -18.73 -21.22
N ARG A 372 1.95 -18.37 -20.06
CA ARG A 372 0.54 -18.54 -19.68
C ARG A 372 0.13 -17.43 -18.75
N VAL A 373 -0.66 -16.50 -19.26
CA VAL A 373 -1.14 -15.34 -18.51
C VAL A 373 -2.53 -15.63 -17.95
N GLY A 374 -2.59 -15.70 -16.60
CA GLY A 374 -3.84 -15.81 -15.86
C GLY A 374 -4.45 -14.45 -15.52
N PRO A 375 -5.56 -14.41 -14.80
CA PRO A 375 -6.23 -13.18 -14.41
C PRO A 375 -5.38 -12.26 -13.54
N LEU A 376 -4.73 -12.79 -12.51
CA LEU A 376 -3.91 -12.05 -11.54
C LEU A 376 -2.44 -12.51 -11.52
N THR A 377 -2.13 -13.71 -11.99
CA THR A 377 -0.79 -14.30 -11.99
C THR A 377 -0.43 -14.84 -13.37
N SER A 378 0.87 -15.02 -13.65
CA SER A 378 1.35 -15.60 -14.92
C SER A 378 2.49 -16.57 -14.71
N ILE A 379 2.56 -17.62 -15.56
CA ILE A 379 3.65 -18.58 -15.55
C ILE A 379 4.75 -18.09 -16.50
N LEU A 380 5.97 -18.11 -15.98
CA LEU A 380 7.17 -17.74 -16.71
C LEU A 380 7.95 -18.97 -17.15
N GLN A 381 8.44 -18.94 -18.38
CA GLN A 381 9.43 -19.86 -18.92
C GLN A 381 10.79 -19.17 -18.92
N LEU A 382 11.79 -19.82 -18.32
CA LEU A 382 13.16 -19.30 -18.31
C LEU A 382 13.85 -19.58 -19.64
N ASP A 383 14.64 -18.63 -20.14
CA ASP A 383 15.40 -18.77 -21.40
C ASP A 383 16.62 -19.67 -21.24
N ASP A 384 17.20 -19.72 -20.03
CA ASP A 384 18.37 -20.53 -19.73
C ASP A 384 18.02 -21.87 -19.05
N ALA A 385 18.65 -22.95 -19.48
CA ALA A 385 18.47 -24.29 -18.91
C ALA A 385 19.00 -24.46 -17.48
N MET A 386 19.65 -23.43 -16.92
CA MET A 386 20.14 -23.41 -15.54
C MET A 386 19.09 -22.80 -14.62
N ALA A 387 18.17 -23.63 -14.12
CA ALA A 387 17.33 -23.23 -13.02
C ALA A 387 18.21 -22.80 -11.83
N PRO A 388 17.91 -21.65 -11.21
CA PRO A 388 18.70 -21.18 -10.07
C PRO A 388 18.69 -22.23 -8.95
N THR A 389 19.86 -22.54 -8.43
CA THR A 389 20.03 -23.52 -7.34
C THR A 389 19.77 -22.90 -5.96
N SER A 390 19.69 -21.58 -5.86
CA SER A 390 19.45 -20.87 -4.61
C SER A 390 17.98 -20.94 -4.21
N GLN A 391 17.74 -21.00 -2.89
CA GLN A 391 16.42 -20.87 -2.28
C GLN A 391 16.05 -19.39 -2.02
N ASP A 392 16.68 -18.45 -2.75
CA ASP A 392 16.43 -17.03 -2.62
C ASP A 392 15.03 -16.66 -3.13
N ASP A 393 14.48 -15.60 -2.56
CA ASP A 393 13.29 -14.94 -3.07
C ASP A 393 13.61 -14.25 -4.39
N TRP A 394 12.76 -14.40 -5.39
CA TRP A 394 12.97 -13.89 -6.75
C TRP A 394 11.98 -12.77 -7.05
N VAL A 395 12.47 -11.80 -7.81
CA VAL A 395 11.64 -10.73 -8.37
C VAL A 395 11.85 -10.66 -9.87
N ALA A 396 10.84 -10.21 -10.59
CA ALA A 396 10.84 -10.03 -12.03
C ALA A 396 10.63 -8.55 -12.39
N GLU A 397 11.44 -8.03 -13.31
CA GLU A 397 11.30 -6.72 -13.90
C GLU A 397 10.75 -6.87 -15.33
N PRO A 398 9.56 -6.31 -15.66
CA PRO A 398 9.03 -6.35 -17.02
C PRO A 398 9.95 -5.61 -17.99
N GLN A 399 10.30 -6.24 -19.10
CA GLN A 399 11.12 -5.65 -20.17
C GLN A 399 10.26 -5.22 -21.35
N THR A 400 9.22 -5.98 -21.64
CA THR A 400 8.28 -5.68 -22.74
C THR A 400 6.85 -5.61 -22.21
N ARG A 401 6.00 -4.95 -22.99
CA ARG A 401 4.55 -4.87 -22.77
C ARG A 401 3.86 -5.02 -24.11
N GLN A 402 3.59 -6.25 -24.51
CA GLN A 402 2.94 -6.57 -25.79
C GLN A 402 1.58 -5.86 -25.94
N ALA A 403 0.88 -5.61 -24.82
CA ALA A 403 -0.38 -4.88 -24.80
C ALA A 403 -0.27 -3.45 -25.36
N LEU A 404 0.91 -2.82 -25.37
CA LEU A 404 1.09 -1.48 -25.94
C LEU A 404 0.92 -1.46 -27.47
N SER A 405 1.04 -2.59 -28.14
CA SER A 405 0.77 -2.71 -29.59
C SER A 405 -0.66 -2.35 -29.96
N GLN A 406 -1.59 -2.32 -29.01
CA GLN A 406 -2.98 -1.88 -29.21
C GLN A 406 -3.12 -0.35 -29.43
N PHE A 407 -2.07 0.42 -29.17
CA PHE A 407 -2.04 1.87 -29.28
C PHE A 407 -1.05 2.31 -30.39
N PRO A 408 -1.31 1.99 -31.66
CA PRO A 408 -0.36 2.28 -32.74
C PRO A 408 -0.21 3.78 -32.95
N VAL A 409 1.02 4.20 -33.26
CA VAL A 409 1.42 5.59 -33.48
C VAL A 409 1.66 5.85 -34.96
N PHE A 410 1.04 6.86 -35.53
CA PHE A 410 1.31 7.34 -36.88
C PHE A 410 2.33 8.48 -36.84
N LEU A 411 3.33 8.41 -37.70
CA LEU A 411 4.32 9.46 -37.87
C LEU A 411 3.98 10.22 -39.16
N ASP A 412 3.83 11.55 -39.09
CA ASP A 412 3.60 12.41 -40.27
C ASP A 412 4.73 12.26 -41.32
N GLU A 413 4.41 12.42 -42.58
CA GLU A 413 5.35 12.32 -43.69
C GLU A 413 6.54 13.31 -43.61
N GLY A 414 6.31 14.47 -43.01
CA GLY A 414 7.34 15.49 -42.76
C GLY A 414 8.40 15.13 -41.73
N ILE A 415 8.20 14.04 -40.98
CA ILE A 415 9.14 13.61 -39.94
C ILE A 415 10.31 12.88 -40.58
N SER A 416 11.51 13.42 -40.38
CA SER A 416 12.80 12.82 -40.81
C SER A 416 13.31 11.78 -39.82
N LEU A 417 14.45 11.12 -40.14
CA LEU A 417 15.13 10.12 -39.25
C LEU A 417 14.26 8.87 -38.93
N ARG A 418 13.53 8.37 -39.92
CA ARG A 418 12.66 7.19 -39.78
C ARG A 418 13.36 5.99 -39.14
N SER A 419 14.63 5.75 -39.44
CA SER A 419 15.41 4.65 -38.84
C SER A 419 15.58 4.79 -37.32
N ASP A 420 15.69 6.01 -36.81
CA ASP A 420 15.84 6.27 -35.37
C ASP A 420 14.50 6.13 -34.65
N TRP A 421 13.40 6.53 -35.29
CA TRP A 421 12.05 6.25 -34.81
C TRP A 421 11.74 4.76 -34.75
N THR A 422 12.10 3.98 -35.78
CA THR A 422 11.90 2.53 -35.77
C THR A 422 12.67 1.86 -34.61
N LYS A 423 13.91 2.30 -34.35
CA LYS A 423 14.69 1.80 -33.21
C LYS A 423 14.06 2.17 -31.88
N ALA A 424 13.65 3.44 -31.71
CA ALA A 424 13.01 3.92 -30.50
C ALA A 424 11.68 3.18 -30.24
N PHE A 425 10.84 3.04 -31.26
CA PHE A 425 9.58 2.32 -31.14
C PHE A 425 9.79 0.84 -30.74
N SER A 426 10.76 0.17 -31.39
CA SER A 426 11.12 -1.21 -31.02
C SER A 426 11.59 -1.30 -29.55
N LYS A 427 12.37 -0.33 -29.09
CA LYS A 427 12.84 -0.26 -27.70
C LYS A 427 11.72 -0.12 -26.68
N TYR A 428 10.68 0.64 -27.00
CA TYR A 428 9.55 0.93 -26.10
C TYR A 428 8.31 0.07 -26.36
N GLY A 429 8.38 -0.90 -27.28
CA GLY A 429 7.25 -1.77 -27.62
C GLY A 429 6.10 -1.04 -28.31
N ILE A 430 6.36 0.10 -28.97
CA ILE A 430 5.37 0.90 -29.69
C ILE A 430 5.22 0.35 -31.10
N SER A 431 4.00 0.19 -31.57
CA SER A 431 3.69 -0.20 -32.95
C SER A 431 3.52 1.05 -33.84
N GLU A 432 4.23 1.08 -34.97
CA GLU A 432 4.04 2.12 -36.00
C GLU A 432 2.83 1.77 -36.85
N ALA A 433 1.89 2.73 -37.00
CA ALA A 433 0.78 2.61 -37.93
C ALA A 433 1.28 2.91 -39.37
N THR A 434 1.00 1.99 -40.30
CA THR A 434 1.38 2.15 -41.71
C THR A 434 0.21 2.54 -42.59
N GLY A 435 0.44 3.45 -43.53
CA GLY A 435 -0.57 3.96 -44.46
C GLY A 435 -1.47 5.07 -43.87
N ASP A 436 -2.41 5.61 -44.66
CA ASP A 436 -3.45 6.56 -44.22
C ASP A 436 -4.44 5.86 -43.26
N ASN A 437 -3.94 5.31 -42.19
CA ASN A 437 -4.73 4.45 -41.32
C ASN A 437 -5.51 5.31 -40.31
N PRO A 438 -6.86 5.40 -40.40
CA PRO A 438 -7.67 6.10 -39.42
C PRO A 438 -7.67 5.43 -38.03
N ASN A 439 -6.99 4.31 -37.88
CA ASN A 439 -6.92 3.52 -36.63
C ASN A 439 -5.68 3.79 -35.77
N SER A 440 -4.86 4.82 -36.10
CA SER A 440 -3.78 5.21 -35.18
C SER A 440 -4.37 5.78 -33.89
N TRP A 441 -3.79 5.41 -32.75
CA TRP A 441 -4.20 5.93 -31.45
C TRP A 441 -3.60 7.28 -31.15
N PHE A 442 -2.32 7.44 -31.54
CA PHE A 442 -1.61 8.71 -31.51
C PHE A 442 -1.04 9.04 -32.87
N ARG A 443 -0.87 10.34 -33.14
CA ARG A 443 -0.19 10.85 -34.31
C ARG A 443 0.88 11.85 -33.87
N VAL A 444 2.05 11.78 -34.46
CA VAL A 444 3.14 12.76 -34.25
C VAL A 444 3.29 13.61 -35.48
N ASP A 445 3.13 14.90 -35.32
CA ASP A 445 3.33 15.91 -36.35
C ASP A 445 4.52 16.79 -35.99
N LEU A 446 5.15 17.40 -37.00
CA LEU A 446 6.19 18.41 -36.80
C LEU A 446 5.63 19.77 -37.19
N VAL A 447 5.35 20.63 -36.22
CA VAL A 447 4.78 21.97 -36.42
C VAL A 447 5.68 22.99 -35.71
N ASP A 448 6.07 24.06 -36.42
CA ASP A 448 6.92 25.14 -35.89
C ASP A 448 8.20 24.62 -35.17
N ASP A 449 8.87 23.65 -35.79
CA ASP A 449 10.08 22.99 -35.30
C ASP A 449 9.89 22.30 -33.89
N ALA A 450 8.67 21.91 -33.57
CA ALA A 450 8.34 21.14 -32.38
C ALA A 450 7.49 19.91 -32.74
N TYR A 451 7.72 18.79 -32.03
CA TYR A 451 6.87 17.61 -32.14
C TYR A 451 5.55 17.85 -31.41
N LYS A 452 4.44 17.67 -32.12
CA LYS A 452 3.09 17.71 -31.59
C LYS A 452 2.50 16.31 -31.59
N ILE A 453 1.91 15.90 -30.47
CA ILE A 453 1.24 14.61 -30.35
C ILE A 453 -0.27 14.88 -30.40
N LEU A 454 -0.95 14.23 -31.33
CA LEU A 454 -2.40 14.29 -31.49
C LEU A 454 -3.01 12.96 -31.04
N ASN A 455 -4.22 13.02 -30.47
CA ASN A 455 -5.02 11.85 -30.15
C ASN A 455 -5.73 11.28 -31.39
N ARG A 456 -6.43 10.17 -31.26
CA ARG A 456 -7.19 9.53 -32.36
C ARG A 456 -8.27 10.41 -33.00
N ASN A 457 -8.70 11.48 -32.32
CA ASN A 457 -9.66 12.44 -32.84
C ASN A 457 -8.99 13.59 -33.64
N GLY A 458 -7.65 13.61 -33.70
CA GLY A 458 -6.86 14.67 -34.30
C GLY A 458 -6.71 15.92 -33.42
N GLU A 459 -7.03 15.84 -32.14
CA GLU A 459 -6.87 16.93 -31.16
C GLU A 459 -5.47 16.82 -30.51
N GLU A 460 -4.84 17.98 -30.27
CA GLU A 460 -3.54 18.02 -29.58
C GLU A 460 -3.67 17.48 -28.17
N VAL A 461 -2.80 16.53 -27.80
CA VAL A 461 -2.71 16.01 -26.45
C VAL A 461 -2.16 17.09 -25.52
N ILE A 462 -2.97 17.50 -24.54
CA ILE A 462 -2.65 18.61 -23.62
C ILE A 462 -1.82 18.15 -22.43
N ASN A 463 -1.26 19.12 -21.70
CA ASN A 463 -0.46 18.90 -20.49
C ASN A 463 0.81 18.06 -20.70
N LEU A 464 1.32 18.04 -21.92
CA LEU A 464 2.63 17.46 -22.24
C LEU A 464 3.76 18.47 -22.00
N PRO A 465 4.99 17.99 -21.75
CA PRO A 465 6.18 18.84 -21.82
C PRO A 465 6.36 19.36 -23.25
N SER A 466 6.99 20.53 -23.39
CA SER A 466 7.36 21.04 -24.71
C SER A 466 8.40 20.12 -25.36
N LEU A 467 8.23 19.81 -26.66
CA LEU A 467 9.07 18.86 -27.42
C LEU A 467 9.72 19.54 -28.64
N PRO A 468 10.55 20.62 -28.45
CA PRO A 468 11.20 21.27 -29.59
C PRO A 468 12.28 20.35 -30.16
N ARG A 469 12.29 20.18 -31.49
CA ARG A 469 13.16 19.29 -32.27
C ARG A 469 14.65 19.50 -31.98
N GLY A 470 15.07 20.74 -31.69
CA GLY A 470 16.46 21.06 -31.39
C GLY A 470 16.91 20.70 -29.97
N SER A 471 15.98 20.35 -29.05
CA SER A 471 16.24 20.15 -27.64
C SER A 471 15.87 18.74 -27.15
N VAL A 472 15.07 17.99 -27.90
CA VAL A 472 14.66 16.61 -27.55
C VAL A 472 15.12 15.64 -28.61
N THR A 473 15.45 14.42 -28.19
CA THR A 473 15.80 13.31 -29.08
C THR A 473 14.53 12.56 -29.49
N VAL A 474 14.62 11.74 -30.54
CA VAL A 474 13.56 10.81 -30.93
C VAL A 474 13.22 9.84 -29.77
N ASP A 475 14.23 9.43 -29.01
CA ASP A 475 14.06 8.56 -27.84
C ASP A 475 13.22 9.23 -26.74
N ASP A 476 13.39 10.55 -26.53
CA ASP A 476 12.59 11.31 -25.57
C ASP A 476 11.10 11.39 -25.98
N VAL A 477 10.83 11.61 -27.26
CA VAL A 477 9.45 11.64 -27.78
C VAL A 477 8.82 10.25 -27.71
N ALA A 478 9.59 9.20 -28.03
CA ALA A 478 9.12 7.81 -27.91
C ALA A 478 8.83 7.44 -26.44
N ALA A 479 9.61 7.93 -25.49
CA ALA A 479 9.34 7.74 -24.06
C ALA A 479 8.04 8.42 -23.61
N VAL A 480 7.73 9.60 -24.13
CA VAL A 480 6.44 10.27 -23.91
C VAL A 480 5.29 9.46 -24.51
N LEU A 481 5.46 8.93 -25.72
CA LEU A 481 4.43 8.09 -26.37
C LEU A 481 4.22 6.75 -25.62
N GLU A 482 5.28 6.14 -25.12
CA GLU A 482 5.18 4.94 -24.27
C GLU A 482 4.40 5.24 -23.01
N HIS A 483 4.69 6.35 -22.34
CA HIS A 483 3.96 6.78 -21.15
C HIS A 483 2.46 6.99 -21.45
N LEU A 484 2.12 7.69 -22.52
CA LEU A 484 0.73 7.89 -22.96
C LEU A 484 0.05 6.55 -23.28
N SER A 485 0.74 5.63 -23.96
CA SER A 485 0.22 4.31 -24.27
C SER A 485 -0.02 3.47 -23.02
N ARG A 486 0.85 3.58 -22.01
CA ARG A 486 0.64 2.93 -20.71
C ARG A 486 -0.56 3.50 -19.96
N TYR A 487 -0.72 4.81 -19.97
CA TYR A 487 -1.90 5.45 -19.37
C TYR A 487 -3.20 4.94 -20.04
N GLU A 488 -3.22 4.90 -21.38
CA GLU A 488 -4.36 4.37 -22.15
C GLU A 488 -4.58 2.86 -21.88
N LEU A 489 -3.51 2.10 -21.73
CA LEU A 489 -3.59 0.69 -21.31
C LEU A 489 -4.31 0.58 -19.97
N VAL A 490 -3.88 1.33 -18.96
CA VAL A 490 -4.53 1.32 -17.63
C VAL A 490 -6.00 1.72 -17.76
N ARG A 491 -6.31 2.79 -18.49
CA ARG A 491 -7.68 3.28 -18.70
C ARG A 491 -8.56 2.23 -19.38
N SER A 492 -8.03 1.50 -20.37
CA SER A 492 -8.77 0.50 -21.16
C SER A 492 -8.85 -0.88 -20.53
N LEU A 493 -8.07 -1.17 -19.46
CA LEU A 493 -8.12 -2.46 -18.78
C LEU A 493 -9.56 -2.84 -18.40
N SER A 494 -10.01 -3.96 -18.94
CA SER A 494 -11.34 -4.53 -18.66
C SER A 494 -11.26 -6.04 -18.79
N ASN A 495 -12.09 -6.76 -18.07
CA ASN A 495 -12.23 -8.20 -18.18
C ASN A 495 -13.56 -8.56 -18.83
N SER A 496 -13.51 -9.03 -20.08
CA SER A 496 -14.68 -9.49 -20.82
C SER A 496 -15.03 -10.96 -20.55
N ILE A 497 -14.09 -11.73 -19.97
CA ILE A 497 -14.23 -13.17 -19.71
C ILE A 497 -14.32 -13.38 -18.19
N VAL A 498 -15.38 -12.87 -17.60
CA VAL A 498 -15.62 -13.00 -16.17
C VAL A 498 -16.75 -14.01 -15.93
N GLU A 499 -16.63 -14.81 -14.88
CA GLU A 499 -17.74 -15.67 -14.44
C GLU A 499 -18.95 -14.80 -14.09
N GLN A 500 -20.12 -15.20 -14.58
CA GLN A 500 -21.36 -14.44 -14.36
C GLN A 500 -21.66 -14.26 -12.87
N ASP A 501 -21.31 -15.27 -12.06
CA ASP A 501 -21.50 -15.25 -10.61
C ASP A 501 -20.62 -14.17 -9.95
N PHE A 502 -19.37 -13.97 -10.41
CA PHE A 502 -18.52 -12.93 -9.88
C PHE A 502 -19.01 -11.53 -10.27
N ARG A 503 -19.50 -11.36 -11.51
CA ARG A 503 -20.07 -10.09 -11.96
C ARG A 503 -21.33 -9.71 -11.19
N ALA A 504 -22.14 -10.68 -10.79
CA ALA A 504 -23.37 -10.48 -10.01
C ALA A 504 -23.11 -10.42 -8.48
N SER A 505 -21.86 -10.59 -8.05
CA SER A 505 -21.54 -10.70 -6.63
C SER A 505 -21.52 -9.37 -5.90
N PHE A 506 -21.56 -8.23 -6.59
CA PHE A 506 -21.55 -6.92 -5.98
C PHE A 506 -22.14 -5.84 -6.89
N ASP A 507 -22.62 -4.77 -6.27
CA ASP A 507 -22.98 -3.51 -6.92
C ASP A 507 -21.95 -2.43 -6.60
N ILE A 508 -21.69 -1.53 -7.56
CA ILE A 508 -20.77 -0.41 -7.40
C ILE A 508 -21.31 0.85 -8.07
N ASP A 509 -21.26 1.98 -7.35
CA ASP A 509 -21.66 3.29 -7.88
C ASP A 509 -20.87 4.42 -7.23
N ILE A 510 -20.99 5.61 -7.80
CA ILE A 510 -20.63 6.87 -7.16
C ILE A 510 -21.90 7.64 -6.81
N THR A 511 -21.96 8.18 -5.60
CA THR A 511 -23.05 9.05 -5.14
C THR A 511 -22.56 10.47 -4.90
N ARG A 512 -23.28 11.47 -5.44
CA ARG A 512 -23.07 12.87 -5.14
C ARG A 512 -24.40 13.59 -4.94
N ALA A 513 -24.55 14.28 -3.81
CA ALA A 513 -25.79 15.01 -3.47
C ALA A 513 -27.07 14.17 -3.61
N GLY A 514 -27.01 12.87 -3.30
CA GLY A 514 -28.12 11.92 -3.42
C GLY A 514 -28.38 11.40 -4.83
N VAL A 515 -27.56 11.76 -5.82
CA VAL A 515 -27.63 11.23 -7.18
C VAL A 515 -26.61 10.10 -7.33
N HIS A 516 -27.04 8.96 -7.89
CA HIS A 516 -26.20 7.79 -8.15
C HIS A 516 -25.70 7.81 -9.60
N PHE A 517 -24.41 7.54 -9.78
CA PHE A 517 -23.75 7.45 -11.07
C PHE A 517 -23.18 6.04 -11.24
N SER A 518 -23.62 5.35 -12.26
CA SER A 518 -23.07 4.03 -12.64
C SER A 518 -21.71 4.18 -13.34
N PRO A 519 -20.91 3.11 -13.43
CA PRO A 519 -19.69 3.10 -14.23
C PRO A 519 -19.88 3.67 -15.64
N GLU A 520 -18.87 4.32 -16.19
CA GLU A 520 -18.81 5.04 -17.47
C GLU A 520 -19.72 6.31 -17.55
N SER A 521 -20.48 6.61 -16.51
CA SER A 521 -21.23 7.87 -16.43
C SER A 521 -20.33 9.00 -15.94
N VAL A 522 -20.38 10.17 -16.62
CA VAL A 522 -19.58 11.33 -16.22
C VAL A 522 -20.15 11.96 -14.94
N VAL A 523 -19.37 11.95 -13.88
CA VAL A 523 -19.70 12.60 -12.62
C VAL A 523 -19.25 14.04 -12.66
N GLN A 524 -20.19 14.96 -12.73
CA GLN A 524 -19.88 16.41 -12.71
C GLN A 524 -19.79 16.89 -11.26
N VAL A 525 -18.67 17.51 -10.90
CA VAL A 525 -18.38 17.95 -9.55
C VAL A 525 -17.93 19.41 -9.57
N GLU A 526 -18.63 20.25 -8.81
CA GLU A 526 -18.28 21.67 -8.67
C GLU A 526 -17.44 21.83 -7.40
N GLN A 527 -16.28 22.45 -7.54
CA GLN A 527 -15.33 22.67 -6.45
C GLN A 527 -15.74 23.92 -5.64
N ASP A 528 -16.10 23.71 -4.39
CA ASP A 528 -16.32 24.77 -3.38
C ASP A 528 -14.96 25.27 -2.84
N ALA A 529 -14.87 26.57 -2.55
CA ALA A 529 -13.67 27.23 -2.04
C ALA A 529 -13.16 26.63 -0.71
N SER A 530 -14.06 26.12 0.11
CA SER A 530 -13.74 25.68 1.48
C SER A 530 -13.58 24.15 1.62
N LYS A 531 -14.23 23.36 0.76
CA LYS A 531 -14.36 21.91 0.95
C LYS A 531 -13.88 21.05 -0.22
N GLY A 532 -13.51 21.69 -1.33
CA GLY A 532 -13.27 20.96 -2.59
C GLY A 532 -14.57 20.35 -3.15
N ALA A 533 -14.43 19.49 -4.12
CA ALA A 533 -15.54 18.80 -4.77
C ALA A 533 -15.65 17.38 -4.19
N MET A 534 -16.71 17.10 -3.43
CA MET A 534 -16.89 15.84 -2.69
C MET A 534 -17.84 14.88 -3.39
N PHE A 535 -17.49 13.60 -3.37
CA PHE A 535 -18.35 12.49 -3.80
C PHE A 535 -18.07 11.24 -2.95
N GLU A 536 -18.94 10.23 -3.04
CA GLU A 536 -18.81 8.96 -2.32
C GLU A 536 -18.78 7.80 -3.32
N LEU A 537 -17.77 6.95 -3.21
CA LEU A 537 -17.74 5.64 -3.88
C LEU A 537 -18.36 4.60 -2.96
N ASN A 538 -19.32 3.85 -3.47
CA ASN A 538 -20.03 2.80 -2.76
C ASN A 538 -19.82 1.46 -3.46
N LEU A 539 -19.64 0.39 -2.66
CA LEU A 539 -19.69 -0.99 -3.12
C LEU A 539 -20.49 -1.82 -2.12
N GLN A 540 -21.46 -2.60 -2.62
CA GLN A 540 -22.23 -3.56 -1.84
C GLN A 540 -21.85 -4.97 -2.26
N ASN A 541 -21.27 -5.75 -1.34
CA ASN A 541 -20.94 -7.16 -1.53
C ASN A 541 -22.17 -8.04 -1.23
N HIS A 542 -22.66 -8.76 -2.22
CA HIS A 542 -23.78 -9.71 -2.11
C HIS A 542 -23.30 -11.16 -2.02
N SER A 543 -22.01 -11.40 -2.23
CA SER A 543 -21.44 -12.75 -2.20
C SER A 543 -21.19 -13.26 -0.80
N THR A 544 -20.85 -14.53 -0.69
CA THR A 544 -20.37 -15.16 0.55
C THR A 544 -18.83 -15.08 0.70
N LYS A 545 -18.16 -14.41 -0.23
CA LYS A 545 -16.70 -14.29 -0.27
C LYS A 545 -16.28 -12.85 0.00
N VAL A 546 -15.05 -12.69 0.47
CA VAL A 546 -14.40 -11.39 0.61
C VAL A 546 -14.07 -10.86 -0.78
N LEU A 547 -14.22 -9.54 -0.98
CA LEU A 547 -13.79 -8.82 -2.17
C LEU A 547 -12.68 -7.85 -1.80
N TYR A 548 -11.72 -7.67 -2.73
CA TYR A 548 -10.59 -6.76 -2.58
C TYR A 548 -10.73 -5.62 -3.59
N LEU A 549 -10.70 -4.39 -3.09
CA LEU A 549 -10.99 -3.19 -3.86
C LEU A 549 -9.74 -2.32 -3.96
N TYR A 550 -9.37 -1.95 -5.18
CA TYR A 550 -8.26 -1.06 -5.52
C TYR A 550 -8.78 0.15 -6.27
N ILE A 551 -8.20 1.30 -6.04
CA ILE A 551 -8.68 2.55 -6.62
C ILE A 551 -7.48 3.32 -7.16
N LEU A 552 -7.46 3.52 -8.47
CA LEU A 552 -6.46 4.30 -9.17
C LEU A 552 -7.08 5.62 -9.63
N ASP A 553 -6.35 6.71 -9.47
CA ASP A 553 -6.66 8.01 -10.03
C ASP A 553 -5.85 8.25 -11.30
N LEU A 554 -6.55 8.36 -12.43
CA LEU A 554 -5.98 8.67 -13.73
C LEU A 554 -6.14 10.17 -13.98
N GLY A 555 -5.15 10.94 -13.64
CA GLY A 555 -5.22 12.39 -13.58
C GLY A 555 -4.84 13.12 -14.87
N PRO A 556 -5.04 14.44 -14.90
CA PRO A 556 -4.96 15.28 -16.11
C PRO A 556 -3.53 15.52 -16.62
N PHE A 557 -2.50 15.13 -15.84
CA PHE A 557 -1.09 15.20 -16.25
C PHE A 557 -0.55 13.83 -16.65
N TRP A 558 -1.44 12.90 -17.05
CA TRP A 558 -1.13 11.55 -17.52
C TRP A 558 -0.47 10.68 -16.44
N GLN A 559 -0.67 11.00 -15.17
CA GLN A 559 -0.28 10.16 -14.05
C GLN A 559 -1.36 9.10 -13.76
N VAL A 560 -0.93 8.01 -13.16
CA VAL A 560 -1.79 7.00 -12.55
C VAL A 560 -1.34 6.82 -11.11
N ASP A 561 -2.14 7.33 -10.18
CA ASP A 561 -1.85 7.29 -8.75
C ASP A 561 -2.70 6.21 -8.07
N ASP A 562 -2.07 5.30 -7.33
CA ASP A 562 -2.80 4.39 -6.44
C ASP A 562 -3.22 5.14 -5.18
N ILE A 563 -4.54 5.32 -5.01
CA ILE A 563 -5.12 6.05 -3.88
C ILE A 563 -4.86 5.33 -2.55
N TYR A 564 -4.77 4.02 -2.56
CA TYR A 564 -4.43 3.21 -1.39
C TYR A 564 -2.93 3.00 -1.18
N CYS A 565 -2.08 3.68 -1.98
CA CYS A 565 -0.63 3.65 -1.85
C CYS A 565 -0.06 2.22 -1.84
N GLY A 566 -0.49 1.38 -2.80
CA GLY A 566 -0.11 -0.02 -2.95
C GLY A 566 -0.76 -0.94 -1.93
N SER A 567 -1.92 -0.57 -1.42
CA SER A 567 -2.76 -1.38 -0.55
C SER A 567 -4.15 -1.59 -1.19
N TYR A 568 -5.11 -2.04 -0.41
CA TYR A 568 -6.47 -2.28 -0.86
C TYR A 568 -7.49 -2.10 0.28
N ALA A 569 -8.75 -1.88 -0.09
CA ALA A 569 -9.86 -2.05 0.84
C ALA A 569 -10.40 -3.48 0.76
N VAL A 570 -10.80 -4.01 1.90
CA VAL A 570 -11.45 -5.32 1.99
C VAL A 570 -12.94 -5.11 2.24
N VAL A 571 -13.78 -5.76 1.42
CA VAL A 571 -15.24 -5.71 1.55
C VAL A 571 -15.73 -7.10 1.91
N PRO A 572 -15.96 -7.37 3.21
CA PRO A 572 -16.45 -8.69 3.66
C PRO A 572 -17.87 -8.95 3.15
N PRO A 573 -18.32 -10.21 3.16
CA PRO A 573 -19.73 -10.53 2.91
C PRO A 573 -20.64 -9.91 3.97
N TYR A 574 -21.90 -9.69 3.63
CA TYR A 574 -22.90 -9.26 4.60
C TYR A 574 -23.15 -10.34 5.66
N ASN A 575 -23.12 -9.96 6.94
CA ASN A 575 -23.50 -10.81 8.06
C ASN A 575 -24.45 -10.08 9.00
N PRO A 576 -25.72 -10.51 9.11
CA PRO A 576 -26.72 -9.86 9.96
C PRO A 576 -26.43 -9.98 11.47
N ASN A 577 -25.56 -10.90 11.87
CA ASN A 577 -25.20 -11.11 13.28
C ASN A 577 -24.03 -10.21 13.74
N GLU A 578 -23.43 -9.47 12.82
CA GLU A 578 -22.26 -8.63 13.08
C GLU A 578 -22.55 -7.16 12.77
N ARG A 579 -22.48 -6.30 13.80
CA ARG A 579 -22.80 -4.86 13.70
C ARG A 579 -21.98 -4.13 12.63
N TYR A 580 -20.73 -4.52 12.42
CA TYR A 580 -19.79 -3.84 11.53
C TYR A 580 -19.47 -4.62 10.24
N MET A 581 -20.30 -5.63 9.90
CA MET A 581 -20.13 -6.43 8.68
C MET A 581 -21.35 -6.35 7.79
N THR A 582 -21.55 -5.13 7.30
CA THR A 582 -22.72 -4.82 6.47
C THR A 582 -22.59 -5.26 5.02
N GLY A 583 -21.44 -5.82 4.62
CA GLY A 583 -21.13 -6.06 3.21
C GLY A 583 -20.94 -4.76 2.41
N GLN A 584 -20.88 -3.62 3.09
CA GLN A 584 -20.84 -2.32 2.47
C GLN A 584 -19.45 -1.70 2.59
N PHE A 585 -19.02 -1.09 1.51
CA PHE A 585 -17.91 -0.15 1.47
C PHE A 585 -18.45 1.20 1.01
N THR A 586 -18.19 2.24 1.78
CA THR A 586 -18.48 3.62 1.39
C THR A 586 -17.29 4.48 1.77
N LYS A 587 -16.78 5.23 0.81
CA LYS A 587 -15.65 6.13 1.05
C LYS A 587 -15.88 7.46 0.36
N LYS A 588 -15.61 8.55 1.10
CA LYS A 588 -15.66 9.92 0.58
C LYS A 588 -14.34 10.25 -0.09
N PHE A 589 -14.44 10.88 -1.23
CA PHE A 589 -13.33 11.40 -2.01
C PHE A 589 -13.52 12.90 -2.23
N ARG A 590 -12.40 13.56 -2.40
CA ARG A 590 -12.35 14.98 -2.77
C ARG A 590 -11.53 15.10 -4.05
N THR A 591 -12.06 15.79 -5.03
CA THR A 591 -11.33 16.18 -6.23
C THR A 591 -11.22 17.70 -6.32
N MET A 592 -10.23 18.20 -7.04
CA MET A 592 -10.03 19.63 -7.25
C MET A 592 -9.30 19.88 -8.57
N VAL A 593 -9.53 21.06 -9.14
CA VAL A 593 -8.73 21.52 -10.27
C VAL A 593 -7.31 21.81 -9.79
N PRO A 594 -6.26 21.14 -10.31
CA PRO A 594 -4.89 21.32 -9.88
C PRO A 594 -4.41 22.76 -9.97
N ASP A 595 -3.54 23.17 -9.04
CA ASP A 595 -2.97 24.53 -9.02
C ASP A 595 -2.21 24.89 -10.30
N GLU A 596 -1.56 23.89 -10.93
CA GLU A 596 -0.86 24.05 -12.19
C GLU A 596 -1.81 24.46 -13.34
N LEU A 597 -3.03 23.93 -13.35
CA LEU A 597 -4.07 24.28 -14.32
C LEU A 597 -4.70 25.63 -14.00
N ARG A 598 -5.01 25.88 -12.73
CA ARG A 598 -5.57 27.17 -12.27
C ARG A 598 -4.65 28.34 -12.59
N LYS A 599 -3.33 28.20 -12.40
CA LYS A 599 -2.32 29.21 -12.78
C LYS A 599 -2.28 29.49 -14.26
N LYS A 600 -2.76 28.58 -15.11
CA LYS A 600 -2.92 28.75 -16.56
C LYS A 600 -4.30 29.30 -16.95
N GLY A 601 -5.17 29.62 -15.99
CA GLY A 601 -6.54 30.08 -16.23
C GLY A 601 -7.49 28.96 -16.67
N ILE A 602 -7.16 27.70 -16.39
CA ILE A 602 -8.01 26.54 -16.71
C ILE A 602 -8.91 26.28 -15.49
N GLU A 603 -10.21 26.37 -15.70
CA GLU A 603 -11.24 26.31 -14.65
C GLU A 603 -11.86 24.93 -14.53
N GLU A 604 -11.51 23.98 -15.38
CA GLU A 604 -12.03 22.61 -15.35
C GLU A 604 -10.93 21.59 -15.63
N CYS A 605 -11.09 20.40 -15.05
CA CYS A 605 -10.24 19.24 -15.37
C CYS A 605 -11.07 17.97 -15.49
N TYR A 606 -10.46 16.98 -16.14
CA TYR A 606 -11.04 15.65 -16.33
C TYR A 606 -10.08 14.62 -15.76
N ASP A 607 -10.61 13.78 -14.88
CA ASP A 607 -9.93 12.65 -14.25
C ASP A 607 -10.74 11.38 -14.52
N THR A 608 -10.14 10.22 -14.26
CA THR A 608 -10.90 8.96 -14.25
C THR A 608 -10.53 8.20 -13.00
N LEU A 609 -11.51 7.98 -12.12
CA LEU A 609 -11.37 7.06 -11.03
C LEU A 609 -11.55 5.64 -11.56
N LYS A 610 -10.47 4.87 -11.60
CA LYS A 610 -10.50 3.47 -12.01
C LYS A 610 -10.57 2.58 -10.79
N VAL A 611 -11.61 1.76 -10.71
CA VAL A 611 -11.85 0.85 -9.60
C VAL A 611 -11.66 -0.58 -10.07
N LEU A 612 -10.75 -1.33 -9.43
CA LEU A 612 -10.55 -2.74 -9.67
C LEU A 612 -11.07 -3.55 -8.47
N VAL A 613 -11.82 -4.60 -8.74
CA VAL A 613 -12.34 -5.52 -7.74
C VAL A 613 -11.81 -6.92 -8.04
N THR A 614 -11.19 -7.56 -7.06
CA THR A 614 -10.59 -8.89 -7.23
C THR A 614 -11.12 -9.89 -6.19
N SER A 615 -11.05 -11.17 -6.51
CA SER A 615 -11.39 -12.27 -5.59
C SER A 615 -10.26 -12.63 -4.63
N GLN A 616 -9.07 -12.13 -4.89
CA GLN A 616 -7.85 -12.36 -4.10
C GLN A 616 -7.03 -11.09 -4.02
N PRO A 617 -6.23 -10.90 -2.95
CA PRO A 617 -5.35 -9.75 -2.86
C PRO A 617 -4.23 -9.84 -3.90
N THR A 618 -3.93 -8.70 -4.53
CA THR A 618 -2.83 -8.52 -5.48
C THR A 618 -2.24 -7.13 -5.33
N SER A 619 -1.27 -6.74 -6.16
CA SER A 619 -0.75 -5.38 -6.24
C SER A 619 -0.90 -4.83 -7.65
N PHE A 620 -1.32 -3.58 -7.76
CA PHE A 620 -1.44 -2.88 -9.03
C PHE A 620 -0.34 -1.84 -9.28
N ASP A 621 0.75 -1.90 -8.55
CA ASP A 621 1.85 -0.94 -8.68
C ASP A 621 2.51 -0.93 -10.07
N LEU A 622 2.39 -2.03 -10.83
CA LEU A 622 2.81 -2.04 -12.23
C LEU A 622 2.02 -1.09 -13.12
N LEU A 623 0.86 -0.65 -12.66
CA LEU A 623 -0.01 0.28 -13.38
C LEU A 623 0.24 1.74 -13.00
N GLU A 624 0.97 2.02 -11.93
CA GLU A 624 1.29 3.39 -11.52
C GLU A 624 2.17 4.10 -12.56
N LEU A 625 1.90 5.39 -12.75
CA LEU A 625 2.63 6.26 -13.66
C LEU A 625 2.85 7.63 -12.99
N PRO A 626 4.06 8.19 -13.01
CA PRO A 626 4.30 9.55 -12.52
C PRO A 626 3.67 10.58 -13.46
N LYS A 627 3.56 11.85 -13.01
CA LYS A 627 3.19 12.96 -13.91
C LYS A 627 4.16 13.01 -15.10
N ILE A 628 3.65 13.18 -16.30
CA ILE A 628 4.43 13.06 -17.55
C ILE A 628 5.62 14.04 -17.64
N GLY A 629 5.55 15.20 -16.99
CA GLY A 629 6.65 16.15 -16.90
C GLY A 629 7.90 15.62 -16.18
N HIS A 630 7.79 14.54 -15.44
CA HIS A 630 8.90 13.85 -14.76
C HIS A 630 9.59 12.82 -15.64
N VAL A 631 8.93 12.34 -16.70
CA VAL A 631 9.46 11.30 -17.61
C VAL A 631 10.79 11.71 -18.27
N LEU A 632 10.94 13.01 -18.57
CA LEU A 632 12.17 13.56 -19.16
C LEU A 632 13.26 13.88 -18.12
N LYS A 633 12.96 13.86 -16.82
CA LYS A 633 13.88 14.23 -15.74
C LYS A 633 14.41 13.05 -14.94
N GLU A 634 13.62 12.01 -14.78
CA GLU A 634 13.95 10.86 -13.94
C GLU A 634 13.47 9.56 -14.59
N ARG A 635 14.42 8.69 -14.94
CA ARG A 635 14.13 7.29 -15.26
C ARG A 635 14.14 6.50 -13.95
N SER A 636 13.04 6.51 -13.23
CA SER A 636 12.85 5.63 -12.09
C SER A 636 11.58 4.82 -12.28
N PRO A 637 11.68 3.50 -12.36
CA PRO A 637 10.52 2.62 -12.32
C PRO A 637 9.92 2.60 -10.91
N LEU A 638 8.60 2.61 -10.82
CA LEU A 638 7.86 2.47 -9.57
C LEU A 638 7.62 0.99 -9.26
N ASP A 639 7.64 0.64 -8.00
CA ASP A 639 7.57 -0.75 -7.50
C ASP A 639 6.22 -1.07 -6.89
N ASN A 640 5.81 -2.34 -6.94
CA ASN A 640 5.24 -3.08 -5.81
C ASN A 640 4.49 -4.36 -6.12
N GLU A 641 4.28 -5.18 -5.09
CA GLU A 641 3.75 -6.53 -5.19
C GLU A 641 2.79 -6.94 -4.09
N ARG A 642 1.89 -7.87 -4.42
CA ARG A 642 1.26 -8.81 -3.48
C ARG A 642 0.60 -9.97 -4.19
N SER A 643 0.50 -11.09 -3.49
CA SER A 643 -0.03 -12.32 -4.06
C SER A 643 -0.90 -13.12 -3.08
N GLY A 644 -1.86 -13.82 -3.61
CA GLY A 644 -2.67 -14.80 -2.91
C GLY A 644 -2.66 -16.16 -3.62
N SER A 645 -2.92 -17.25 -2.89
CA SER A 645 -2.93 -18.62 -3.38
C SER A 645 -4.34 -19.23 -3.49
N GLY A 646 -4.61 -19.92 -4.59
CA GLY A 646 -5.43 -21.13 -4.62
C GLY A 646 -6.96 -21.02 -4.53
N SER A 647 -7.61 -20.04 -5.16
CA SER A 647 -9.01 -20.10 -5.61
C SER A 647 -9.07 -19.57 -7.03
N SER A 648 -10.14 -19.82 -7.79
CA SER A 648 -10.23 -19.28 -9.15
C SER A 648 -10.08 -17.76 -9.09
N GLU A 649 -8.99 -17.23 -9.67
CA GLU A 649 -8.69 -15.81 -9.74
C GLU A 649 -9.75 -15.12 -10.59
N GLN A 650 -10.38 -14.08 -10.08
CA GLN A 650 -11.37 -13.27 -10.79
C GLN A 650 -11.10 -11.79 -10.56
N TRP A 651 -11.35 -10.97 -11.56
CA TRP A 651 -11.26 -9.53 -11.46
C TRP A 651 -12.21 -8.80 -12.37
N LEU A 652 -12.58 -7.58 -11.99
CA LEU A 652 -13.34 -6.63 -12.81
C LEU A 652 -12.74 -5.24 -12.64
N ALA A 653 -12.87 -4.40 -13.65
CA ALA A 653 -12.46 -3.01 -13.60
C ALA A 653 -13.60 -2.10 -14.10
N PHE A 654 -13.73 -0.95 -13.47
CA PHE A 654 -14.76 0.06 -13.73
C PHE A 654 -14.12 1.43 -13.85
N ASN A 655 -14.57 2.24 -14.80
CA ASN A 655 -14.15 3.63 -14.92
C ASN A 655 -15.30 4.54 -14.47
N PHE A 656 -14.96 5.54 -13.68
CA PHE A 656 -15.84 6.65 -13.33
C PHE A 656 -15.19 7.96 -13.80
N PRO A 657 -15.56 8.46 -14.98
CA PRO A 657 -15.05 9.74 -15.47
C PRO A 657 -15.55 10.88 -14.58
N LEU A 658 -14.64 11.70 -14.10
CA LEU A 658 -14.90 12.86 -13.25
C LEU A 658 -14.67 14.13 -14.05
N LYS A 659 -15.59 15.08 -13.99
CA LYS A 659 -15.41 16.45 -14.49
C LYS A 659 -15.48 17.40 -13.31
N THR A 660 -14.35 17.98 -12.92
CA THR A 660 -14.27 18.96 -11.83
C THR A 660 -14.23 20.36 -12.43
N THR A 661 -15.11 21.25 -11.94
CA THR A 661 -15.19 22.66 -12.34
C THR A 661 -15.06 23.57 -11.13
N LEU A 662 -14.44 24.75 -11.30
CA LEU A 662 -14.42 25.78 -10.25
C LEU A 662 -15.79 26.43 -10.11
N ALA A 663 -16.26 26.63 -8.87
CA ALA A 663 -17.43 27.43 -8.61
C ALA A 663 -17.21 28.90 -9.03
N GLU A 664 -18.28 29.63 -9.37
CA GLU A 664 -18.19 31.04 -9.84
C GLU A 664 -17.47 31.95 -8.83
N GLU A 665 -17.63 31.71 -7.53
CA GLU A 665 -16.96 32.47 -6.45
C GLU A 665 -15.42 32.31 -6.44
N LEU A 666 -14.88 31.27 -7.06
CA LEU A 666 -13.44 30.98 -7.16
C LEU A 666 -12.80 31.52 -8.45
N LYS A 667 -13.59 32.01 -9.39
CA LYS A 667 -13.10 32.46 -10.71
C LYS A 667 -12.46 33.85 -10.66
N ASP A 668 -12.80 34.65 -9.64
CA ASP A 668 -12.36 36.04 -9.47
C ASP A 668 -11.19 36.21 -8.48
N GLY A 669 -10.57 35.15 -8.00
CA GLY A 669 -9.43 35.10 -7.06
C GLY A 669 -8.16 34.58 -7.72
#